data_71b13be675680c16da6af66ed30ad22a
#
_entry.id   71b13be675680c16da6af66ed30ad22a
#
_cell.length_a   1.000
_cell.length_b   1.000
_cell.length_c   1.000
_cell.angle_alpha   90.00
_cell.angle_beta   90.00
_cell.angle_gamma   90.00
#
_symmetry.space_group_name_H-M   'P 1'
#
loop_
_entity.id
_entity.type
_entity.pdbx_description
1 polymer ?
#
loop_
_entity_poly.entity_id
_entity_poly.type
_entity_poly.pdbx_seq_one_letter_code
_entity_poly.pdbx_strand_id
1 'polypeptide(L)'
;MRTDVLVVGEGVLADHVHGDLSGKYQVNRQTDFEAGIPQTTAMVLLLQDAWNPAVHVKAEEVIGQAGIPWLRGFVSFGEGVVGPLVRPGVPGCSQCADQRHLMAGRDRKEMWGIRQQLEENGGMERDPAASRTGLLQMAHLICAEVRKVMKGERARSEGHVSLISLKTLNGSWHSFLPDPLCPVCSTLPDDSKERARISLQPSPKISPDSYRTRSMDELNAVLAKDYLDHRTGFLNNKMIDLVPPFADVSVNLPLFIGDEGAAGRTLSYAVSEMTAILEGLERYCGMEPRGKRTVIHDSYNNLKDSALDPTRIGVHSKENYAQHDFPFQPFNPDRSIDWVWGHSFLQERPILVPELLSYYSLGCGHGFVYETSNGCALGGSLEEAIFYGIMEVVERDSFLLTWYAQLPLTRLDPYSANDKELELMIDRARAAAGYDIHLFNSTMEHGIPSVWALAKNRKQKGLNIICAAGAHLDPVRAVKSAVFELAGMMLTLDDKLEENRDEVEKMLQDSSLVRKMDDHGMLYGLPQAEERLQFLLDDDRPMRTFAEEYGEKVNHPDLTEDLQEILQEFRRLQLEVIVVDQTTPEIARNGLHCVKVLIPGMLPMTFGHHLTRITGLERILRVPVELGYAERPLDFEQLNPHPHPFP
;
A
#
# COMPACT_ATOMS: atom_id res chain seq x y z
N MET A 1 18.21 -43.71 -9.53
CA MET A 1 17.25 -42.64 -9.73
C MET A 1 16.09 -42.85 -8.76
N ARG A 2 15.60 -41.81 -8.13
CA ARG A 2 14.40 -41.90 -7.30
C ARG A 2 13.20 -42.07 -8.23
N THR A 3 12.36 -43.09 -8.01
CA THR A 3 11.27 -43.42 -8.92
C THR A 3 9.95 -43.67 -8.21
N ASP A 4 9.97 -43.76 -6.88
CA ASP A 4 8.82 -44.18 -6.08
C ASP A 4 8.01 -42.97 -5.61
N VAL A 5 6.72 -43.17 -5.48
CA VAL A 5 5.80 -42.22 -4.87
C VAL A 5 5.45 -42.70 -3.46
N LEU A 6 5.57 -41.84 -2.48
CA LEU A 6 5.14 -42.09 -1.11
C LEU A 6 3.80 -41.42 -0.85
N VAL A 7 2.78 -42.18 -0.50
CA VAL A 7 1.49 -41.68 0.00
C VAL A 7 1.50 -41.73 1.52
N VAL A 8 1.34 -40.57 2.16
CA VAL A 8 1.20 -40.43 3.61
C VAL A 8 -0.24 -40.03 3.93
N GLY A 9 -0.92 -40.86 4.72
CA GLY A 9 -2.28 -40.60 5.16
C GLY A 9 -3.20 -41.81 4.96
N GLU A 10 -4.40 -41.67 5.53
CA GLU A 10 -5.46 -42.68 5.54
C GLU A 10 -6.75 -42.09 4.97
N GLY A 11 -7.71 -42.98 4.68
CA GLY A 11 -9.04 -42.62 4.21
C GLY A 11 -9.24 -42.78 2.72
N VAL A 12 -10.41 -42.34 2.26
CA VAL A 12 -10.90 -42.58 0.90
C VAL A 12 -10.02 -41.91 -0.16
N LEU A 13 -9.54 -40.69 0.11
CA LEU A 13 -8.67 -39.95 -0.82
C LEU A 13 -7.35 -40.69 -1.04
N ALA A 14 -6.71 -41.12 0.05
CA ALA A 14 -5.45 -41.85 0.00
C ALA A 14 -5.62 -43.23 -0.69
N ASP A 15 -6.70 -43.95 -0.43
CA ASP A 15 -7.01 -45.23 -1.06
C ASP A 15 -7.14 -45.12 -2.58
N HIS A 16 -7.88 -44.10 -3.06
CA HIS A 16 -8.09 -43.91 -4.50
C HIS A 16 -6.81 -43.49 -5.22
N VAL A 17 -6.04 -42.55 -4.64
CA VAL A 17 -4.78 -42.10 -5.24
C VAL A 17 -3.76 -43.24 -5.28
N HIS A 18 -3.62 -44.00 -4.17
CA HIS A 18 -2.77 -45.19 -4.13
C HIS A 18 -3.16 -46.20 -5.21
N GLY A 19 -4.44 -46.55 -5.33
CA GLY A 19 -4.92 -47.51 -6.32
C GLY A 19 -4.66 -47.07 -7.76
N ASP A 20 -4.94 -45.79 -8.09
CA ASP A 20 -4.77 -45.27 -9.46
C ASP A 20 -3.29 -45.14 -9.87
N LEU A 21 -2.39 -44.73 -8.93
CA LEU A 21 -0.97 -44.59 -9.22
C LEU A 21 -0.21 -45.93 -9.25
N SER A 22 -0.62 -46.93 -8.46
CA SER A 22 0.04 -48.25 -8.38
C SER A 22 0.05 -49.00 -9.71
N GLY A 23 -0.82 -48.64 -10.66
CA GLY A 23 -0.79 -49.20 -12.01
C GLY A 23 0.38 -48.74 -12.89
N LYS A 24 1.10 -47.70 -12.48
CA LYS A 24 2.19 -47.07 -13.29
C LYS A 24 3.47 -46.82 -12.53
N TYR A 25 3.39 -46.68 -11.21
CA TYR A 25 4.54 -46.29 -10.35
C TYR A 25 4.68 -47.30 -9.20
N GLN A 26 5.86 -47.35 -8.62
CA GLN A 26 6.05 -47.99 -7.32
C GLN A 26 5.49 -47.04 -6.27
N VAL A 27 4.41 -47.40 -5.61
CA VAL A 27 3.71 -46.57 -4.61
C VAL A 27 3.85 -47.22 -3.24
N ASN A 28 4.56 -46.53 -2.34
CA ASN A 28 4.64 -46.90 -0.94
C ASN A 28 3.56 -46.13 -0.15
N ARG A 29 3.05 -46.71 0.92
CA ARG A 29 2.05 -46.04 1.77
C ARG A 29 2.44 -46.10 3.23
N GLN A 30 2.21 -44.97 3.94
CA GLN A 30 2.38 -44.82 5.37
C GLN A 30 1.20 -44.05 5.94
N THR A 31 0.92 -44.23 7.24
CA THR A 31 -0.12 -43.44 7.94
C THR A 31 0.40 -42.08 8.37
N ASP A 32 1.67 -42.02 8.69
CA ASP A 32 2.39 -40.85 9.23
C ASP A 32 3.86 -40.83 8.79
N PHE A 33 4.67 -39.96 9.42
CA PHE A 33 6.10 -39.82 9.14
C PHE A 33 7.02 -40.55 10.13
N GLU A 34 6.50 -41.41 11.03
CA GLU A 34 7.34 -42.08 12.04
C GLU A 34 8.35 -43.06 11.44
N ALA A 35 7.97 -43.74 10.37
CA ALA A 35 8.85 -44.65 9.65
C ALA A 35 9.92 -43.93 8.77
N GLY A 36 9.90 -42.61 8.74
CA GLY A 36 10.76 -41.81 7.87
C GLY A 36 10.39 -41.92 6.39
N ILE A 37 11.15 -41.24 5.52
CA ILE A 37 10.92 -41.23 4.07
C ILE A 37 11.93 -42.17 3.39
N PRO A 38 11.48 -43.19 2.64
CA PRO A 38 12.39 -44.12 1.92
C PRO A 38 13.30 -43.37 0.93
N GLN A 39 14.58 -43.79 0.84
CA GLN A 39 15.58 -43.11 -0.02
C GLN A 39 15.25 -43.14 -1.52
N THR A 40 14.42 -44.08 -1.96
CA THR A 40 13.96 -44.22 -3.36
C THR A 40 12.83 -43.26 -3.71
N THR A 41 12.24 -42.54 -2.72
CA THR A 41 11.09 -41.65 -2.92
C THR A 41 11.45 -40.47 -3.80
N ALA A 42 10.73 -40.32 -4.91
CA ALA A 42 10.82 -39.18 -5.84
C ALA A 42 9.83 -38.07 -5.54
N MET A 43 8.68 -38.41 -4.92
CA MET A 43 7.60 -37.48 -4.59
C MET A 43 6.82 -37.98 -3.39
N VAL A 44 6.39 -37.07 -2.52
CA VAL A 44 5.50 -37.37 -1.39
C VAL A 44 4.13 -36.77 -1.63
N LEU A 45 3.08 -37.53 -1.29
CA LEU A 45 1.69 -37.09 -1.30
C LEU A 45 1.14 -37.15 0.12
N LEU A 46 0.75 -35.99 0.69
CA LEU A 46 0.06 -35.90 1.98
C LEU A 46 -1.44 -35.81 1.73
N LEU A 47 -2.19 -36.83 2.10
CA LEU A 47 -3.59 -36.98 1.73
C LEU A 47 -4.46 -37.23 2.96
N GLN A 48 -5.50 -36.40 3.15
CA GLN A 48 -6.38 -36.45 4.31
C GLN A 48 -7.83 -36.17 3.91
N ASP A 49 -8.79 -36.91 4.49
CA ASP A 49 -10.22 -36.70 4.29
C ASP A 49 -10.80 -35.60 5.21
N ALA A 50 -9.92 -34.94 6.01
CA ALA A 50 -10.26 -33.85 6.90
C ALA A 50 -9.06 -32.92 7.08
N TRP A 51 -9.24 -31.81 7.78
CA TRP A 51 -8.20 -30.82 8.01
C TRP A 51 -7.44 -31.08 9.30
N ASN A 52 -6.15 -31.32 9.18
CA ASN A 52 -5.21 -31.45 10.31
C ASN A 52 -3.99 -30.54 10.10
N PRO A 53 -4.03 -29.28 10.57
CA PRO A 53 -2.95 -28.33 10.36
C PRO A 53 -1.60 -28.80 10.95
N ALA A 54 -1.59 -29.48 12.10
CA ALA A 54 -0.37 -29.97 12.74
C ALA A 54 0.41 -30.95 11.85
N VAL A 55 -0.30 -31.82 11.12
CA VAL A 55 0.33 -32.76 10.17
C VAL A 55 0.95 -32.01 8.99
N HIS A 56 0.33 -30.92 8.53
CA HIS A 56 0.89 -30.10 7.46
C HIS A 56 2.17 -29.39 7.88
N VAL A 57 2.24 -28.87 9.11
CA VAL A 57 3.46 -28.27 9.67
C VAL A 57 4.58 -29.31 9.79
N LYS A 58 4.28 -30.50 10.32
CA LYS A 58 5.23 -31.63 10.42
C LYS A 58 5.72 -32.09 9.05
N ALA A 59 4.83 -32.10 8.05
CA ALA A 59 5.20 -32.47 6.68
C ALA A 59 6.22 -31.49 6.07
N GLU A 60 6.01 -30.18 6.24
CA GLU A 60 6.96 -29.16 5.79
C GLU A 60 8.35 -29.39 6.39
N GLU A 61 8.44 -29.70 7.66
CA GLU A 61 9.70 -29.95 8.34
C GLU A 61 10.39 -31.24 7.82
N VAL A 62 9.70 -32.37 7.88
CA VAL A 62 10.26 -33.69 7.55
C VAL A 62 10.60 -33.83 6.08
N ILE A 63 9.69 -33.40 5.19
CA ILE A 63 9.90 -33.51 3.74
C ILE A 63 10.90 -32.45 3.27
N GLY A 64 10.86 -31.26 3.86
CA GLY A 64 11.81 -30.17 3.62
C GLY A 64 13.25 -30.62 3.87
N GLN A 65 13.50 -31.27 5.00
CA GLN A 65 14.85 -31.85 5.33
C GLN A 65 15.25 -32.94 4.34
N ALA A 66 14.32 -33.73 3.83
CA ALA A 66 14.60 -34.77 2.84
C ALA A 66 14.88 -34.22 1.43
N GLY A 67 14.55 -32.97 1.17
CA GLY A 67 14.74 -32.31 -0.13
C GLY A 67 13.90 -32.91 -1.26
N ILE A 68 12.68 -33.40 -0.95
CA ILE A 68 11.79 -34.09 -1.90
C ILE A 68 10.59 -33.21 -2.22
N PRO A 69 10.17 -33.07 -3.51
CA PRO A 69 8.93 -32.39 -3.86
C PRO A 69 7.72 -33.13 -3.30
N TRP A 70 6.71 -32.37 -2.87
CA TRP A 70 5.51 -32.94 -2.32
C TRP A 70 4.24 -32.17 -2.67
N LEU A 71 3.11 -32.86 -2.68
CA LEU A 71 1.80 -32.33 -2.97
C LEU A 71 0.82 -32.77 -1.87
N ARG A 72 -0.05 -31.87 -1.44
CA ARG A 72 -1.10 -32.20 -0.47
C ARG A 72 -2.49 -32.19 -1.09
N GLY A 73 -3.38 -32.99 -0.47
CA GLY A 73 -4.81 -32.95 -0.70
C GLY A 73 -5.55 -33.19 0.61
N PHE A 74 -6.48 -32.29 0.97
CA PHE A 74 -7.25 -32.41 2.20
C PHE A 74 -8.62 -31.73 2.07
N VAL A 75 -9.51 -32.01 3.03
CA VAL A 75 -10.84 -31.39 3.09
C VAL A 75 -10.92 -30.45 4.28
N SER A 76 -11.44 -29.24 4.06
CA SER A 76 -11.65 -28.23 5.09
C SER A 76 -13.01 -27.58 4.90
N PHE A 77 -13.93 -27.77 5.85
CA PHE A 77 -15.28 -27.19 5.86
C PHE A 77 -16.07 -27.38 4.55
N GLY A 78 -16.01 -28.60 4.01
CA GLY A 78 -16.72 -28.94 2.77
C GLY A 78 -16.06 -28.49 1.49
N GLU A 79 -14.84 -27.98 1.59
CA GLU A 79 -14.00 -27.63 0.45
C GLU A 79 -12.81 -28.58 0.36
N GLY A 80 -12.64 -29.20 -0.80
CA GLY A 80 -11.45 -29.98 -1.15
C GLY A 80 -10.32 -29.04 -1.58
N VAL A 81 -9.16 -29.15 -0.95
CA VAL A 81 -7.96 -28.38 -1.27
C VAL A 81 -6.92 -29.31 -1.88
N VAL A 82 -6.44 -29.00 -3.09
CA VAL A 82 -5.35 -29.71 -3.76
C VAL A 82 -4.23 -28.75 -4.08
N GLY A 83 -3.05 -29.01 -3.54
CA GLY A 83 -1.86 -28.14 -3.69
C GLY A 83 -1.54 -27.33 -2.44
N PRO A 84 -0.47 -26.51 -2.53
CA PRO A 84 0.43 -26.40 -3.66
C PRO A 84 1.32 -27.62 -3.84
N LEU A 85 1.95 -27.76 -5.02
CA LEU A 85 3.14 -28.57 -5.17
C LEU A 85 4.32 -27.79 -4.58
N VAL A 86 4.84 -28.29 -3.48
CA VAL A 86 5.98 -27.67 -2.78
C VAL A 86 7.29 -28.28 -3.28
N ARG A 87 8.24 -27.43 -3.64
CA ARG A 87 9.62 -27.82 -3.95
C ARG A 87 10.53 -27.27 -2.84
N PRO A 88 11.18 -28.11 -2.04
CA PRO A 88 12.07 -27.66 -0.98
C PRO A 88 13.15 -26.70 -1.50
N GLY A 89 13.38 -25.61 -0.75
CA GLY A 89 14.33 -24.56 -1.14
C GLY A 89 13.79 -23.55 -2.17
N VAL A 90 12.53 -23.70 -2.62
CA VAL A 90 11.85 -22.73 -3.49
C VAL A 90 10.76 -22.03 -2.69
N PRO A 91 10.69 -20.69 -2.69
CA PRO A 91 9.61 -19.96 -2.02
C PRO A 91 8.23 -20.34 -2.56
N GLY A 92 7.22 -20.36 -1.68
CA GLY A 92 5.85 -20.75 -2.02
C GLY A 92 5.45 -22.10 -1.45
N CYS A 93 5.74 -22.34 -0.18
CA CYS A 93 5.40 -23.54 0.55
C CYS A 93 3.90 -23.65 0.87
N SER A 94 3.49 -24.73 1.50
CA SER A 94 2.09 -24.93 1.89
C SER A 94 1.58 -23.90 2.88
N GLN A 95 2.46 -23.40 3.77
CA GLN A 95 2.11 -22.35 4.73
C GLN A 95 1.87 -21.00 4.05
N CYS A 96 2.62 -20.65 3.00
CA CYS A 96 2.33 -19.47 2.20
C CYS A 96 0.92 -19.53 1.60
N ALA A 97 0.55 -20.68 1.01
CA ALA A 97 -0.77 -20.87 0.42
C ALA A 97 -1.89 -20.76 1.48
N ASP A 98 -1.71 -21.38 2.66
CA ASP A 98 -2.67 -21.31 3.75
C ASP A 98 -2.81 -19.88 4.30
N GLN A 99 -1.72 -19.17 4.47
CA GLN A 99 -1.73 -17.78 4.92
C GLN A 99 -2.46 -16.87 3.92
N ARG A 100 -2.16 -17.01 2.62
CA ARG A 100 -2.87 -16.23 1.58
C ARG A 100 -4.35 -16.57 1.54
N HIS A 101 -4.72 -17.85 1.64
CA HIS A 101 -6.11 -18.27 1.67
C HIS A 101 -6.85 -17.75 2.90
N LEU A 102 -6.23 -17.81 4.08
CA LEU A 102 -6.77 -17.23 5.31
C LEU A 102 -6.99 -15.72 5.16
N MET A 103 -5.95 -15.01 4.70
CA MET A 103 -5.99 -13.54 4.60
C MET A 103 -7.01 -13.05 3.56
N ALA A 104 -7.23 -13.78 2.47
CA ALA A 104 -8.26 -13.43 1.50
C ALA A 104 -9.69 -13.65 2.02
N GLY A 105 -9.87 -14.45 3.08
CA GLY A 105 -11.16 -14.71 3.70
C GLY A 105 -11.72 -13.52 4.48
N ARG A 106 -13.01 -13.59 4.89
CA ARG A 106 -13.68 -12.55 5.68
C ARG A 106 -13.48 -12.75 7.19
N ASP A 107 -13.61 -14.00 7.66
CA ASP A 107 -13.59 -14.36 9.09
C ASP A 107 -12.18 -14.78 9.52
N ARG A 108 -11.17 -13.93 9.25
CA ARG A 108 -9.75 -14.23 9.40
C ARG A 108 -9.35 -14.56 10.84
N LYS A 109 -9.84 -13.76 11.77
CA LYS A 109 -9.53 -13.92 13.21
C LYS A 109 -10.13 -15.22 13.77
N GLU A 110 -11.36 -15.51 13.42
CA GLU A 110 -12.08 -16.72 13.81
C GLU A 110 -11.41 -17.97 13.19
N MET A 111 -11.10 -17.90 11.90
CA MET A 111 -10.42 -19.00 11.21
C MET A 111 -8.99 -19.23 11.73
N TRP A 112 -8.30 -18.18 12.10
CA TRP A 112 -7.00 -18.29 12.78
C TRP A 112 -7.14 -19.00 14.13
N GLY A 113 -8.12 -18.62 14.96
CA GLY A 113 -8.39 -19.26 16.23
C GLY A 113 -8.77 -20.74 16.08
N ILE A 114 -9.60 -21.07 15.07
CA ILE A 114 -9.95 -22.48 14.75
C ILE A 114 -8.70 -23.27 14.35
N ARG A 115 -7.84 -22.70 13.50
CA ARG A 115 -6.58 -23.33 13.08
C ARG A 115 -5.71 -23.66 14.29
N GLN A 116 -5.50 -22.72 15.20
CA GLN A 116 -4.70 -22.94 16.42
C GLN A 116 -5.31 -24.07 17.27
N GLN A 117 -6.62 -24.07 17.49
CA GLN A 117 -7.28 -25.14 18.23
C GLN A 117 -7.13 -26.52 17.58
N LEU A 118 -7.17 -26.59 16.24
CA LEU A 118 -6.96 -27.84 15.52
C LEU A 118 -5.50 -28.30 15.57
N GLU A 119 -4.54 -27.37 15.58
CA GLU A 119 -3.13 -27.69 15.77
C GLU A 119 -2.85 -28.30 17.15
N GLU A 120 -3.48 -27.77 18.20
CA GLU A 120 -3.33 -28.24 19.56
C GLU A 120 -4.06 -29.57 19.86
N ASN A 121 -5.23 -29.78 19.24
CA ASN A 121 -6.13 -30.90 19.53
C ASN A 121 -6.08 -32.06 18.53
N GLY A 122 -5.12 -32.03 17.57
CA GLY A 122 -4.90 -33.12 16.63
C GLY A 122 -5.74 -33.09 15.36
N GLY A 123 -6.40 -31.97 15.05
CA GLY A 123 -7.16 -31.79 13.81
C GLY A 123 -8.60 -32.29 13.86
N MET A 124 -9.28 -32.27 12.73
CA MET A 124 -10.63 -32.81 12.56
C MET A 124 -10.55 -34.33 12.33
N GLU A 125 -11.40 -35.12 13.01
CA GLU A 125 -11.49 -36.56 12.75
C GLU A 125 -12.09 -36.83 11.36
N ARG A 126 -13.13 -36.08 10.99
CA ARG A 126 -13.83 -36.21 9.72
C ARG A 126 -14.53 -34.91 9.32
N ASP A 127 -14.48 -34.56 8.05
CA ASP A 127 -15.33 -33.51 7.50
C ASP A 127 -16.66 -34.10 7.02
N PRO A 128 -17.83 -33.67 7.56
CA PRO A 128 -19.14 -34.21 7.17
C PRO A 128 -19.47 -34.04 5.68
N ALA A 129 -18.87 -33.06 5.01
CA ALA A 129 -19.08 -32.79 3.60
C ALA A 129 -18.10 -33.53 2.67
N ALA A 130 -17.16 -34.32 3.21
CA ALA A 130 -16.23 -35.14 2.45
C ALA A 130 -16.95 -36.29 1.75
N SER A 131 -17.71 -35.97 0.69
CA SER A 131 -18.42 -36.96 -0.10
C SER A 131 -17.46 -37.83 -0.92
N ARG A 132 -17.81 -39.13 -1.09
CA ARG A 132 -17.00 -40.05 -1.90
C ARG A 132 -16.76 -39.53 -3.32
N THR A 133 -17.75 -38.91 -3.95
CA THR A 133 -17.62 -38.32 -5.30
C THR A 133 -16.65 -37.15 -5.32
N GLY A 134 -16.74 -36.27 -4.34
CA GLY A 134 -15.79 -35.14 -4.21
C GLY A 134 -14.36 -35.62 -4.00
N LEU A 135 -14.14 -36.60 -3.11
CA LEU A 135 -12.82 -37.18 -2.87
C LEU A 135 -12.24 -37.88 -4.12
N LEU A 136 -13.12 -38.57 -4.94
CA LEU A 136 -12.72 -39.11 -6.23
C LEU A 136 -12.27 -38.03 -7.21
N GLN A 137 -12.98 -36.91 -7.29
CA GLN A 137 -12.59 -35.78 -8.14
C GLN A 137 -11.21 -35.20 -7.72
N MET A 138 -10.98 -35.02 -6.41
CA MET A 138 -9.69 -34.65 -5.88
C MET A 138 -8.60 -35.67 -6.24
N ALA A 139 -8.87 -36.97 -6.07
CA ALA A 139 -7.93 -38.03 -6.40
C ALA A 139 -7.48 -37.99 -7.86
N HIS A 140 -8.43 -37.83 -8.79
CA HIS A 140 -8.12 -37.72 -10.23
C HIS A 140 -7.25 -36.50 -10.53
N LEU A 141 -7.54 -35.36 -9.89
CA LEU A 141 -6.73 -34.16 -10.04
C LEU A 141 -5.30 -34.35 -9.51
N ILE A 142 -5.16 -34.91 -8.31
CA ILE A 142 -3.86 -35.24 -7.70
C ILE A 142 -3.07 -36.18 -8.61
N CYS A 143 -3.68 -37.27 -9.07
CA CYS A 143 -3.03 -38.21 -9.97
C CYS A 143 -2.60 -37.58 -11.29
N ALA A 144 -3.37 -36.63 -11.82
CA ALA A 144 -3.00 -35.90 -13.04
C ALA A 144 -1.74 -35.01 -12.80
N GLU A 145 -1.68 -34.30 -11.68
CA GLU A 145 -0.52 -33.46 -11.30
C GLU A 145 0.73 -34.33 -11.04
N VAL A 146 0.59 -35.44 -10.30
CA VAL A 146 1.69 -36.41 -10.08
C VAL A 146 2.25 -36.92 -11.41
N ARG A 147 1.41 -37.29 -12.36
CA ARG A 147 1.84 -37.79 -13.68
C ARG A 147 2.66 -36.76 -14.46
N LYS A 148 2.34 -35.47 -14.34
CA LYS A 148 3.14 -34.38 -14.93
C LYS A 148 4.51 -34.29 -14.26
N VAL A 149 4.52 -34.21 -12.92
CA VAL A 149 5.78 -34.11 -12.15
C VAL A 149 6.71 -35.28 -12.45
N MET A 150 6.21 -36.52 -12.46
CA MET A 150 6.98 -37.71 -12.72
C MET A 150 7.52 -37.81 -14.16
N LYS A 151 6.91 -37.09 -15.10
CA LYS A 151 7.42 -36.92 -16.47
C LYS A 151 8.38 -35.73 -16.63
N GLY A 152 8.62 -34.92 -15.59
CA GLY A 152 9.38 -33.69 -15.66
C GLY A 152 8.62 -32.54 -16.33
N GLU A 153 7.29 -32.65 -16.46
CA GLU A 153 6.43 -31.57 -16.97
C GLU A 153 6.05 -30.63 -15.84
N ARG A 154 5.75 -29.38 -16.16
CA ARG A 154 5.29 -28.40 -15.18
C ARG A 154 3.86 -28.75 -14.71
N ALA A 155 3.69 -28.94 -13.41
CA ALA A 155 2.39 -29.12 -12.78
C ALA A 155 1.68 -27.78 -12.61
N ARG A 156 0.34 -27.78 -12.72
CA ARG A 156 -0.43 -26.56 -12.49
C ARG A 156 -0.43 -26.15 -11.03
N SER A 157 -0.30 -27.10 -10.13
CA SER A 157 -0.21 -26.88 -8.68
C SER A 157 1.08 -26.17 -8.22
N GLU A 158 2.06 -25.89 -9.10
CA GLU A 158 3.19 -25.04 -8.81
C GLU A 158 2.74 -23.57 -8.69
N GLY A 159 2.79 -22.99 -7.48
CA GLY A 159 2.31 -21.64 -7.20
C GLY A 159 0.79 -21.46 -7.28
N HIS A 160 0.03 -22.57 -7.28
CA HIS A 160 -1.43 -22.56 -7.30
C HIS A 160 -2.01 -23.60 -6.35
N VAL A 161 -3.23 -23.32 -5.89
CA VAL A 161 -4.08 -24.28 -5.21
C VAL A 161 -5.37 -24.48 -6.01
N SER A 162 -5.88 -25.71 -6.05
CA SER A 162 -7.23 -25.98 -6.54
C SER A 162 -8.18 -26.10 -5.37
N LEU A 163 -9.26 -25.31 -5.39
CA LEU A 163 -10.34 -25.34 -4.41
C LEU A 163 -11.59 -25.95 -5.06
N ILE A 164 -12.15 -26.98 -4.43
CA ILE A 164 -13.26 -27.76 -4.96
C ILE A 164 -14.39 -27.79 -3.94
N SER A 165 -15.54 -27.19 -4.25
CA SER A 165 -16.74 -27.36 -3.42
C SER A 165 -17.20 -28.79 -3.46
N LEU A 166 -17.13 -29.54 -2.36
CA LEU A 166 -17.54 -30.95 -2.31
C LEU A 166 -19.05 -31.12 -2.37
N LYS A 167 -19.80 -30.05 -2.21
CA LYS A 167 -21.27 -30.04 -2.35
C LYS A 167 -21.71 -29.90 -3.81
N THR A 168 -21.07 -28.99 -4.56
CA THR A 168 -21.46 -28.70 -5.96
C THR A 168 -20.54 -29.33 -6.99
N LEU A 169 -19.38 -29.84 -6.57
CA LEU A 169 -18.29 -30.36 -7.39
C LEU A 169 -17.64 -29.33 -8.33
N ASN A 170 -17.98 -28.07 -8.17
CA ASN A 170 -17.29 -26.98 -8.90
C ASN A 170 -15.91 -26.77 -8.30
N GLY A 171 -14.91 -26.64 -9.16
CA GLY A 171 -13.54 -26.37 -8.75
C GLY A 171 -12.92 -25.23 -9.54
N SER A 172 -12.02 -24.49 -8.89
CA SER A 172 -11.24 -23.41 -9.49
C SER A 172 -9.77 -23.51 -9.06
N TRP A 173 -8.90 -22.91 -9.86
CA TRP A 173 -7.48 -22.77 -9.55
C TRP A 173 -7.19 -21.33 -9.17
N HIS A 174 -6.47 -21.16 -8.09
CA HIS A 174 -6.10 -19.86 -7.52
C HIS A 174 -4.58 -19.77 -7.41
N SER A 175 -4.03 -18.70 -8.00
CA SER A 175 -2.60 -18.40 -7.86
C SER A 175 -2.34 -17.74 -6.51
N PHE A 176 -1.20 -18.02 -5.92
CA PHE A 176 -0.74 -17.30 -4.74
C PHE A 176 0.74 -16.94 -4.88
N LEU A 177 1.11 -15.84 -4.25
CA LEU A 177 2.51 -15.43 -4.14
C LEU A 177 3.10 -15.86 -2.80
N PRO A 178 4.36 -16.28 -2.76
CA PRO A 178 5.07 -16.57 -1.52
C PRO A 178 4.94 -15.40 -0.53
N ASP A 179 4.92 -15.70 0.76
CA ASP A 179 4.98 -14.67 1.79
C ASP A 179 6.47 -14.43 2.14
N PRO A 180 7.00 -13.21 1.99
CA PRO A 180 8.37 -12.92 2.36
C PRO A 180 8.68 -13.11 3.84
N LEU A 181 7.65 -13.03 4.70
CA LEU A 181 7.77 -13.25 6.14
C LEU A 181 7.50 -14.71 6.55
N CYS A 182 7.32 -15.61 5.60
CA CYS A 182 7.05 -17.01 5.89
C CYS A 182 8.16 -17.65 6.73
N PRO A 183 7.87 -18.23 7.91
CA PRO A 183 8.89 -18.84 8.77
C PRO A 183 9.54 -20.07 8.16
N VAL A 184 8.95 -20.67 7.11
CA VAL A 184 9.40 -21.91 6.49
C VAL A 184 10.26 -21.66 5.25
N CYS A 185 9.85 -20.78 4.36
CA CYS A 185 10.49 -20.61 3.06
C CYS A 185 10.99 -19.19 2.75
N SER A 186 10.95 -18.28 3.73
CA SER A 186 11.48 -16.93 3.55
C SER A 186 13.01 -16.95 3.37
N THR A 187 13.48 -16.09 2.47
CA THR A 187 14.91 -15.87 2.19
C THR A 187 15.26 -14.39 2.26
N LEU A 188 14.55 -13.63 3.09
CA LEU A 188 14.79 -12.20 3.21
C LEU A 188 16.23 -11.90 3.64
N PRO A 189 16.90 -10.99 2.93
CA PRO A 189 18.23 -10.55 3.34
C PRO A 189 18.15 -9.63 4.56
N ASP A 190 19.24 -9.57 5.31
CA ASP A 190 19.41 -8.53 6.33
C ASP A 190 19.51 -7.15 5.68
N ASP A 191 18.93 -6.17 6.34
CA ASP A 191 19.13 -4.77 5.96
C ASP A 191 20.58 -4.36 6.18
N SER A 192 21.17 -3.64 5.22
CA SER A 192 22.56 -3.23 5.32
C SER A 192 22.85 -1.91 4.64
N LYS A 193 23.91 -1.25 5.11
CA LYS A 193 24.42 0.01 4.58
C LYS A 193 24.74 -0.07 3.07
N GLU A 194 25.30 -1.19 2.63
CA GLU A 194 25.69 -1.40 1.24
C GLU A 194 24.47 -1.47 0.32
N ARG A 195 23.43 -2.16 0.76
CA ARG A 195 22.18 -2.33 0.00
C ARG A 195 21.37 -1.03 -0.10
N ALA A 196 21.45 -0.19 0.93
CA ALA A 196 20.73 1.06 0.95
C ALA A 196 21.38 2.16 0.10
N ARG A 197 22.59 1.94 -0.43
CA ARG A 197 23.25 2.92 -1.31
C ARG A 197 22.53 2.99 -2.65
N ILE A 198 21.97 4.16 -2.97
CA ILE A 198 21.31 4.44 -4.24
C ILE A 198 22.30 5.16 -5.17
N SER A 199 22.39 4.67 -6.39
CA SER A 199 23.04 5.33 -7.52
C SER A 199 22.02 5.38 -8.65
N LEU A 200 21.57 6.58 -9.00
CA LEU A 200 20.54 6.76 -10.03
C LEU A 200 21.03 6.23 -11.38
N GLN A 201 20.18 5.46 -12.04
CA GLN A 201 20.44 4.90 -13.36
C GLN A 201 19.59 5.62 -14.42
N PRO A 202 20.00 5.63 -15.68
CA PRO A 202 19.15 6.14 -16.76
C PRO A 202 17.79 5.44 -16.75
N SER A 203 16.72 6.24 -16.74
CA SER A 203 15.33 5.78 -16.71
C SER A 203 14.53 6.48 -17.81
N PRO A 204 14.67 6.02 -19.09
CA PRO A 204 13.99 6.64 -20.21
C PRO A 204 12.48 6.65 -20.04
N LYS A 205 11.85 7.79 -20.31
CA LYS A 205 10.39 7.92 -20.33
C LYS A 205 9.80 7.18 -21.52
N ILE A 206 8.59 6.62 -21.39
CA ILE A 206 7.88 5.96 -22.50
C ILE A 206 7.50 6.93 -23.62
N SER A 207 7.36 8.21 -23.32
CA SER A 207 7.22 9.32 -24.28
C SER A 207 7.69 10.62 -23.62
N PRO A 208 8.04 11.67 -24.38
CA PRO A 208 8.52 12.94 -23.81
C PRO A 208 7.58 13.54 -22.77
N ASP A 209 6.28 13.44 -23.00
CA ASP A 209 5.25 13.98 -22.11
C ASP A 209 4.86 13.02 -20.97
N SER A 210 5.43 11.82 -20.90
CA SER A 210 5.16 10.84 -19.87
C SER A 210 6.26 10.89 -18.79
N TYR A 211 5.86 10.89 -17.52
CA TYR A 211 6.78 10.71 -16.38
C TYR A 211 6.77 9.26 -15.88
N ARG A 212 6.45 8.33 -16.81
CA ARG A 212 6.44 6.89 -16.55
C ARG A 212 7.51 6.22 -17.38
N THR A 213 8.18 5.23 -16.81
CA THR A 213 9.22 4.42 -17.44
C THR A 213 8.65 3.13 -18.04
N ARG A 214 7.43 2.76 -17.66
CA ARG A 214 6.71 1.59 -18.19
C ARG A 214 5.30 1.95 -18.61
N SER A 215 4.82 1.30 -19.68
CA SER A 215 3.47 1.54 -20.19
C SER A 215 2.41 0.82 -19.34
N MET A 216 1.21 1.42 -19.27
CA MET A 216 0.07 0.79 -18.62
C MET A 216 -0.36 -0.52 -19.30
N ASP A 217 -0.13 -0.65 -20.63
CA ASP A 217 -0.47 -1.88 -21.36
C ASP A 217 0.42 -3.07 -20.94
N GLU A 218 1.71 -2.82 -20.72
CA GLU A 218 2.61 -3.86 -20.17
C GLU A 218 2.20 -4.29 -18.78
N LEU A 219 1.84 -3.36 -17.92
CA LEU A 219 1.42 -3.62 -16.54
C LEU A 219 0.07 -4.34 -16.50
N ASN A 220 -0.88 -3.96 -17.35
CA ASN A 220 -2.22 -4.57 -17.39
C ASN A 220 -2.16 -6.08 -17.60
N ALA A 221 -1.21 -6.58 -18.39
CA ALA A 221 -1.06 -8.01 -18.65
C ALA A 221 -0.74 -8.85 -17.40
N VAL A 222 -0.16 -8.24 -16.37
CA VAL A 222 0.34 -8.95 -15.17
C VAL A 222 -0.35 -8.56 -13.88
N LEU A 223 -0.83 -7.31 -13.73
CA LEU A 223 -1.30 -6.79 -12.43
C LEU A 223 -2.50 -7.58 -11.88
N ALA A 224 -3.61 -7.60 -12.60
CA ALA A 224 -4.81 -8.28 -12.13
C ALA A 224 -4.58 -9.79 -11.96
N LYS A 225 -3.81 -10.40 -12.87
CA LYS A 225 -3.49 -11.84 -12.84
C LYS A 225 -2.66 -12.25 -11.62
N ASP A 226 -1.66 -11.44 -11.26
CA ASP A 226 -0.70 -11.82 -10.22
C ASP A 226 -1.13 -11.40 -8.81
N TYR A 227 -1.91 -10.32 -8.70
CA TYR A 227 -2.19 -9.71 -7.41
C TYR A 227 -3.67 -9.75 -6.98
N LEU A 228 -4.62 -9.88 -7.91
CA LEU A 228 -6.04 -9.87 -7.61
C LEU A 228 -6.65 -11.27 -7.70
N ASP A 229 -6.95 -11.88 -6.56
CA ASP A 229 -7.67 -13.15 -6.47
C ASP A 229 -8.48 -13.19 -5.16
N HIS A 230 -9.78 -13.45 -5.26
CA HIS A 230 -10.71 -13.43 -4.13
C HIS A 230 -10.50 -14.54 -3.10
N ARG A 231 -9.64 -15.52 -3.38
CA ARG A 231 -9.37 -16.67 -2.51
C ARG A 231 -7.94 -16.74 -1.97
N THR A 232 -6.97 -16.22 -2.72
CA THR A 232 -5.54 -16.35 -2.38
C THR A 232 -4.71 -15.12 -2.76
N GLY A 233 -5.34 -14.07 -3.31
CA GLY A 233 -4.65 -12.87 -3.75
C GLY A 233 -4.21 -11.96 -2.62
N PHE A 234 -3.24 -11.11 -2.92
CA PHE A 234 -2.92 -9.94 -2.10
C PHE A 234 -4.13 -9.03 -1.93
N LEU A 235 -4.78 -8.77 -3.05
CA LEU A 235 -5.99 -8.00 -3.17
C LEU A 235 -7.11 -8.99 -3.37
N ASN A 236 -8.04 -9.04 -2.43
CA ASN A 236 -9.06 -10.08 -2.40
C ASN A 236 -10.39 -9.65 -3.00
N ASN A 237 -10.57 -8.37 -3.30
CA ASN A 237 -11.81 -7.84 -3.87
C ASN A 237 -11.53 -6.66 -4.78
N LYS A 238 -12.45 -6.44 -5.73
CA LYS A 238 -12.50 -5.27 -6.61
C LYS A 238 -13.93 -4.76 -6.66
N MET A 239 -14.10 -3.45 -6.56
CA MET A 239 -15.38 -2.77 -6.69
C MET A 239 -15.27 -1.66 -7.74
N ILE A 240 -16.30 -1.52 -8.56
CA ILE A 240 -16.46 -0.42 -9.51
C ILE A 240 -17.54 0.50 -8.94
N ASP A 241 -17.18 1.76 -8.69
CA ASP A 241 -18.13 2.78 -8.28
C ASP A 241 -18.63 3.55 -9.50
N LEU A 242 -19.94 3.67 -9.61
CA LEU A 242 -20.64 4.39 -10.70
C LEU A 242 -21.16 5.75 -10.27
N VAL A 243 -21.00 6.13 -9.00
CA VAL A 243 -21.50 7.38 -8.44
C VAL A 243 -20.61 8.58 -8.75
N PRO A 244 -19.27 8.49 -8.60
CA PRO A 244 -18.38 9.61 -8.89
C PRO A 244 -18.44 10.09 -10.35
N PRO A 245 -18.09 11.35 -10.62
CA PRO A 245 -18.14 11.89 -11.98
C PRO A 245 -17.11 11.27 -12.94
N PHE A 246 -16.09 10.59 -12.44
CA PHE A 246 -15.08 9.88 -13.24
C PHE A 246 -15.09 8.39 -12.94
N ALA A 247 -14.35 7.62 -13.75
CA ALA A 247 -14.20 6.19 -13.52
C ALA A 247 -13.47 5.94 -12.20
N ASP A 248 -14.14 5.29 -11.26
CA ASP A 248 -13.61 4.94 -9.94
C ASP A 248 -13.62 3.42 -9.76
N VAL A 249 -12.48 2.87 -9.40
CA VAL A 249 -12.30 1.45 -9.07
C VAL A 249 -11.53 1.36 -7.77
N SER A 250 -12.02 0.57 -6.85
CA SER A 250 -11.31 0.24 -5.62
C SER A 250 -10.95 -1.24 -5.55
N VAL A 251 -9.85 -1.53 -4.87
CA VAL A 251 -9.42 -2.87 -4.49
C VAL A 251 -9.24 -2.94 -2.98
N ASN A 252 -9.31 -4.14 -2.45
CA ASN A 252 -9.20 -4.38 -1.03
C ASN A 252 -7.92 -5.15 -0.69
N LEU A 253 -7.07 -4.56 0.14
CA LEU A 253 -5.92 -5.20 0.77
C LEU A 253 -6.35 -5.74 2.13
N PRO A 254 -6.47 -7.07 2.27
CA PRO A 254 -6.92 -7.68 3.52
C PRO A 254 -5.81 -7.60 4.58
N LEU A 255 -6.13 -7.06 5.75
CA LEU A 255 -5.30 -7.07 6.95
C LEU A 255 -5.84 -8.10 7.92
N PHE A 256 -5.03 -8.52 8.91
CA PHE A 256 -5.49 -9.47 9.92
C PHE A 256 -6.68 -8.91 10.73
N ILE A 257 -6.66 -7.62 11.01
CA ILE A 257 -7.79 -6.89 11.61
C ILE A 257 -8.17 -5.77 10.66
N GLY A 258 -9.38 -5.88 10.08
CA GLY A 258 -9.91 -4.90 9.12
C GLY A 258 -9.38 -5.11 7.70
N ASP A 259 -9.56 -4.10 6.89
CA ASP A 259 -9.20 -4.05 5.49
C ASP A 259 -8.64 -2.67 5.16
N GLU A 260 -7.70 -2.61 4.24
CA GLU A 260 -7.18 -1.36 3.69
C GLU A 260 -7.65 -1.20 2.25
N GLY A 261 -8.38 -0.13 1.97
CA GLY A 261 -8.85 0.19 0.63
C GLY A 261 -7.79 0.94 -0.18
N ALA A 262 -7.71 0.65 -1.46
CA ALA A 262 -6.95 1.44 -2.43
C ALA A 262 -7.84 1.73 -3.64
N ALA A 263 -7.73 2.94 -4.23
CA ALA A 263 -8.63 3.37 -5.28
C ALA A 263 -7.89 4.05 -6.44
N GLY A 264 -8.28 3.73 -7.66
CA GLY A 264 -7.84 4.43 -8.85
C GLY A 264 -8.98 5.26 -9.43
N ARG A 265 -8.69 6.51 -9.75
CA ARG A 265 -9.64 7.45 -10.37
C ARG A 265 -9.04 8.05 -11.60
N THR A 266 -9.64 7.77 -12.75
CA THR A 266 -9.18 8.25 -14.06
C THR A 266 -10.38 8.42 -15.01
N LEU A 267 -10.10 8.62 -16.29
CA LEU A 267 -11.13 8.70 -17.33
C LEU A 267 -11.57 7.32 -17.85
N SER A 268 -10.94 6.23 -17.39
CA SER A 268 -11.21 4.87 -17.88
C SER A 268 -11.19 3.86 -16.73
N TYR A 269 -12.21 3.02 -16.62
CA TYR A 269 -12.26 1.96 -15.62
C TYR A 269 -11.08 0.98 -15.70
N ALA A 270 -10.57 0.71 -16.91
CA ALA A 270 -9.40 -0.14 -17.06
C ALA A 270 -8.13 0.48 -16.47
N VAL A 271 -7.91 1.78 -16.69
CA VAL A 271 -6.77 2.50 -16.10
C VAL A 271 -6.97 2.67 -14.60
N SER A 272 -8.20 2.95 -14.14
CA SER A 272 -8.53 3.07 -12.72
C SER A 272 -8.30 1.76 -11.96
N GLU A 273 -8.63 0.61 -12.56
CA GLU A 273 -8.33 -0.70 -11.98
C GLU A 273 -6.83 -0.91 -11.78
N MET A 274 -6.03 -0.60 -12.80
CA MET A 274 -4.57 -0.71 -12.69
C MET A 274 -4.01 0.23 -11.64
N THR A 275 -4.49 1.47 -11.58
CA THR A 275 -4.07 2.46 -10.57
C THR A 275 -4.43 1.97 -9.15
N ALA A 276 -5.64 1.45 -8.95
CA ALA A 276 -6.06 0.89 -7.67
C ALA A 276 -5.17 -0.29 -7.22
N ILE A 277 -4.83 -1.20 -8.15
CA ILE A 277 -3.93 -2.30 -7.85
C ILE A 277 -2.54 -1.79 -7.47
N LEU A 278 -1.98 -0.82 -8.21
CA LEU A 278 -0.67 -0.24 -7.92
C LEU A 278 -0.65 0.45 -6.55
N GLU A 279 -1.69 1.22 -6.21
CA GLU A 279 -1.82 1.83 -4.87
C GLU A 279 -1.94 0.76 -3.77
N GLY A 280 -2.72 -0.30 -3.99
CA GLY A 280 -2.81 -1.42 -3.04
C GLY A 280 -1.46 -2.11 -2.80
N LEU A 281 -0.62 -2.23 -3.83
CA LEU A 281 0.74 -2.76 -3.72
C LEU A 281 1.67 -1.79 -2.99
N GLU A 282 1.55 -0.50 -3.22
CA GLU A 282 2.29 0.54 -2.50
C GLU A 282 1.98 0.49 -1.01
N ARG A 283 0.68 0.45 -0.63
CA ARG A 283 0.24 0.32 0.76
C ARG A 283 0.82 -0.95 1.40
N TYR A 284 0.78 -2.08 0.71
CA TYR A 284 1.37 -3.32 1.19
C TYR A 284 2.87 -3.20 1.50
N CYS A 285 3.63 -2.56 0.62
CA CYS A 285 5.07 -2.35 0.81
C CYS A 285 5.39 -1.36 1.94
N GLY A 286 4.53 -0.33 2.11
CA GLY A 286 4.73 0.74 3.10
C GLY A 286 4.35 0.38 4.53
N MET A 287 3.60 -0.70 4.76
CA MET A 287 3.11 -1.05 6.11
C MET A 287 4.17 -1.66 7.02
N GLU A 288 4.99 -2.58 6.52
CA GLU A 288 6.02 -3.28 7.30
C GLU A 288 7.17 -3.75 6.41
N PRO A 289 8.38 -4.01 6.96
CA PRO A 289 9.55 -4.40 6.16
C PRO A 289 9.41 -5.83 5.64
N ARG A 290 8.99 -5.97 4.38
CA ARG A 290 8.82 -7.25 3.66
C ARG A 290 9.86 -7.49 2.57
N GLY A 291 10.73 -6.51 2.28
CA GLY A 291 11.83 -6.64 1.33
C GLY A 291 13.18 -6.94 1.99
N LYS A 292 13.28 -6.71 3.29
CA LYS A 292 14.50 -6.85 4.08
C LYS A 292 14.16 -7.11 5.54
N ARG A 293 15.10 -7.66 6.29
CA ARG A 293 14.95 -7.91 7.72
C ARG A 293 15.67 -6.83 8.52
N THR A 294 14.96 -6.12 9.38
CA THR A 294 15.53 -5.14 10.30
C THR A 294 16.45 -5.84 11.31
N VAL A 295 17.66 -5.35 11.46
CA VAL A 295 18.69 -5.98 12.32
C VAL A 295 19.34 -5.00 13.30
N ILE A 296 19.03 -3.69 13.20
CA ILE A 296 19.61 -2.66 14.07
C ILE A 296 18.55 -2.24 15.08
N HIS A 297 18.83 -2.52 16.35
CA HIS A 297 18.03 -2.10 17.49
C HIS A 297 18.94 -1.37 18.48
N ASP A 298 18.89 -0.04 18.52
CA ASP A 298 19.77 0.77 19.36
C ASP A 298 19.17 2.16 19.61
N SER A 299 19.82 2.96 20.47
CA SER A 299 19.40 4.32 20.79
C SER A 299 19.97 5.32 19.79
N TYR A 300 19.25 6.44 19.60
CA TYR A 300 19.73 7.53 18.74
C TYR A 300 21.10 8.06 19.19
N ASN A 301 21.32 8.22 20.51
CA ASN A 301 22.58 8.71 21.05
C ASN A 301 23.80 7.85 20.64
N ASN A 302 23.61 6.55 20.50
CA ASN A 302 24.67 5.64 20.01
C ASN A 302 24.85 5.74 18.49
N LEU A 303 23.80 6.06 17.74
CA LEU A 303 23.79 6.03 16.27
C LEU A 303 23.85 7.40 15.60
N LYS A 304 23.88 8.50 16.36
CA LYS A 304 23.70 9.88 15.88
C LYS A 304 24.59 10.30 14.70
N ASP A 305 25.80 9.74 14.57
CA ASP A 305 26.70 10.07 13.46
C ASP A 305 26.29 9.43 12.13
N SER A 306 25.37 8.45 12.19
CA SER A 306 24.87 7.68 11.04
C SER A 306 23.36 7.73 10.89
N ALA A 307 22.63 8.33 11.84
CA ALA A 307 21.18 8.31 11.91
C ALA A 307 20.57 9.69 11.65
N LEU A 308 19.36 9.68 11.05
CA LEU A 308 18.48 10.83 11.00
C LEU A 308 18.06 11.21 12.43
N ASP A 309 18.16 12.49 12.77
CA ASP A 309 17.51 13.01 13.99
C ASP A 309 15.98 12.96 13.83
N PRO A 310 15.28 12.14 14.60
CA PRO A 310 13.85 11.96 14.44
C PRO A 310 13.02 13.22 14.74
N THR A 311 13.57 14.20 15.44
CA THR A 311 12.84 15.44 15.75
C THR A 311 12.73 16.36 14.53
N ARG A 312 13.56 16.18 13.50
CA ARG A 312 13.57 17.00 12.28
C ARG A 312 12.40 16.73 11.33
N ILE A 313 11.62 15.67 11.57
CA ILE A 313 10.46 15.29 10.74
C ILE A 313 9.13 15.78 11.33
N GLY A 314 9.16 16.68 12.30
CA GLY A 314 7.99 17.14 13.04
C GLY A 314 7.49 16.13 14.08
N VAL A 315 7.23 16.60 15.26
CA VAL A 315 6.69 15.81 16.39
C VAL A 315 5.39 16.44 16.89
N HIS A 316 4.66 15.70 17.70
CA HIS A 316 3.45 16.22 18.34
C HIS A 316 3.80 17.29 19.41
N SER A 317 2.82 18.10 19.77
CA SER A 317 2.99 19.12 20.80
C SER A 317 3.18 18.46 22.20
N LYS A 318 3.77 19.21 23.12
CA LYS A 318 3.91 18.76 24.51
C LYS A 318 2.55 18.53 25.16
N GLU A 319 1.57 19.34 24.80
CA GLU A 319 0.20 19.27 25.27
C GLU A 319 -0.47 17.95 24.81
N ASN A 320 -0.24 17.55 23.55
CA ASN A 320 -0.76 16.27 23.04
C ASN A 320 -0.09 15.08 23.76
N TYR A 321 1.23 15.07 23.91
CA TYR A 321 1.92 14.01 24.65
C TYR A 321 1.51 13.93 26.14
N ALA A 322 1.04 15.01 26.73
CA ALA A 322 0.59 15.05 28.12
C ALA A 322 -0.85 14.51 28.33
N GLN A 323 -1.62 14.31 27.27
CA GLN A 323 -2.97 13.74 27.37
C GLN A 323 -2.91 12.27 27.79
N HIS A 324 -3.78 11.89 28.71
CA HIS A 324 -3.81 10.54 29.29
C HIS A 324 -3.99 9.43 28.23
N ASP A 325 -4.83 9.69 27.22
CA ASP A 325 -5.20 8.72 26.19
C ASP A 325 -4.43 8.91 24.87
N PHE A 326 -3.38 9.74 24.88
CA PHE A 326 -2.57 9.94 23.67
C PHE A 326 -1.73 8.71 23.37
N PRO A 327 -1.81 8.13 22.16
CA PRO A 327 -1.24 6.81 21.88
C PRO A 327 0.28 6.82 21.66
N PHE A 328 0.92 7.99 21.69
CA PHE A 328 2.36 8.16 21.43
C PHE A 328 3.07 8.76 22.63
N GLN A 329 4.38 8.52 22.71
CA GLN A 329 5.25 9.06 23.76
C GLN A 329 6.30 9.99 23.14
N PRO A 330 6.77 11.04 23.85
CA PRO A 330 7.85 11.88 23.35
C PRO A 330 9.07 11.05 22.95
N PHE A 331 9.74 11.48 21.88
CA PHE A 331 10.99 10.86 21.48
C PHE A 331 12.03 10.94 22.61
N ASN A 332 12.63 9.81 22.95
CA ASN A 332 13.71 9.71 23.93
C ASN A 332 14.98 9.22 23.21
N PRO A 333 16.03 10.03 23.11
CA PRO A 333 17.26 9.68 22.38
C PRO A 333 18.06 8.54 23.02
N ASP A 334 17.81 8.19 24.30
CA ASP A 334 18.47 7.09 25.00
C ASP A 334 17.70 5.76 24.90
N ARG A 335 16.45 5.80 24.44
CA ARG A 335 15.64 4.59 24.26
C ARG A 335 16.02 3.90 22.96
N SER A 336 16.30 2.58 23.03
CA SER A 336 16.51 1.76 21.83
C SER A 336 15.22 1.58 21.05
N ILE A 337 15.30 1.75 19.74
CA ILE A 337 14.25 1.51 18.75
C ILE A 337 14.85 0.80 17.55
N ASP A 338 14.02 0.30 16.65
CA ASP A 338 14.44 -0.34 15.42
C ASP A 338 14.78 0.71 14.35
N TRP A 339 15.85 0.45 13.59
CA TRP A 339 16.38 1.31 12.54
C TRP A 339 16.57 0.56 11.25
N VAL A 340 16.23 1.21 10.14
CA VAL A 340 16.49 0.71 8.79
C VAL A 340 17.41 1.66 8.02
N TRP A 341 18.18 1.09 7.10
CA TRP A 341 19.04 1.87 6.22
C TRP A 341 18.23 2.51 5.09
N GLY A 342 18.43 3.80 4.88
CA GLY A 342 18.02 4.58 3.72
C GLY A 342 19.21 5.26 3.07
N HIS A 343 18.97 6.09 2.05
CA HIS A 343 20.00 6.88 1.35
C HIS A 343 19.67 8.37 1.45
N SER A 344 20.63 9.17 1.90
CA SER A 344 20.54 10.63 1.87
C SER A 344 21.19 11.18 0.60
N PHE A 345 20.42 11.87 -0.23
CA PHE A 345 20.93 12.54 -1.43
C PHE A 345 21.65 13.86 -1.13
N LEU A 346 21.41 14.47 0.02
CA LEU A 346 22.19 15.65 0.46
C LEU A 346 23.57 15.25 0.93
N GLN A 347 23.68 14.19 1.73
CA GLN A 347 24.92 13.69 2.29
C GLN A 347 25.63 12.68 1.38
N GLU A 348 24.99 12.24 0.30
CA GLU A 348 25.47 11.26 -0.69
C GLU A 348 25.94 9.93 -0.04
N ARG A 349 25.27 9.53 1.04
CA ARG A 349 25.60 8.32 1.82
C ARG A 349 24.35 7.62 2.38
N PRO A 350 24.46 6.34 2.71
CA PRO A 350 23.45 5.68 3.53
C PRO A 350 23.33 6.32 4.92
N ILE A 351 22.10 6.37 5.41
CA ILE A 351 21.70 6.93 6.70
C ILE A 351 20.69 6.00 7.38
N LEU A 352 20.75 5.87 8.70
CA LEU A 352 19.76 5.14 9.47
C LEU A 352 18.52 6.00 9.70
N VAL A 353 17.37 5.41 9.49
CA VAL A 353 16.05 6.02 9.69
C VAL A 353 15.28 5.16 10.69
N PRO A 354 14.57 5.73 11.66
CA PRO A 354 13.67 4.94 12.51
C PRO A 354 12.72 4.09 11.66
N GLU A 355 12.62 2.81 11.95
CA GLU A 355 11.77 1.88 11.18
C GLU A 355 10.32 2.37 11.12
N LEU A 356 9.78 2.89 12.23
CA LEU A 356 8.42 3.44 12.30
C LEU A 356 8.15 4.65 11.41
N LEU A 357 9.20 5.38 10.95
CA LEU A 357 9.07 6.46 9.97
C LEU A 357 9.13 5.94 8.54
N SER A 358 9.70 4.76 8.38
CA SER A 358 9.86 4.11 7.08
C SER A 358 8.70 3.18 6.75
N TYR A 359 7.99 2.68 7.79
CA TYR A 359 6.86 1.75 7.66
C TYR A 359 5.74 2.20 8.59
N TYR A 360 4.66 2.72 8.00
CA TYR A 360 3.69 3.54 8.73
C TYR A 360 2.72 2.76 9.65
N SER A 361 2.67 1.42 9.61
CA SER A 361 1.84 0.64 10.54
C SER A 361 2.55 0.33 11.87
N LEU A 362 3.88 0.48 11.94
CA LEU A 362 4.68 0.04 13.07
C LEU A 362 4.69 1.01 14.26
N GLY A 363 4.34 2.27 14.03
CA GLY A 363 4.30 3.30 15.09
C GLY A 363 3.09 3.22 16.02
N CYS A 364 2.06 2.48 15.64
CA CYS A 364 0.80 2.43 16.39
C CYS A 364 0.97 1.73 17.75
N GLY A 365 0.83 2.50 18.83
CA GLY A 365 0.80 2.01 20.23
C GLY A 365 2.09 2.16 21.04
N HIS A 366 3.28 2.30 20.43
CA HIS A 366 4.55 2.44 21.17
C HIS A 366 5.53 3.43 20.52
N GLY A 367 5.15 4.07 19.41
CA GLY A 367 5.96 5.05 18.70
C GLY A 367 5.98 6.42 19.35
N PHE A 368 6.78 7.33 18.77
CA PHE A 368 6.85 8.72 19.20
C PHE A 368 6.04 9.66 18.29
N VAL A 369 5.61 9.21 17.12
CA VAL A 369 4.74 9.95 16.20
C VAL A 369 3.79 9.01 15.46
N TYR A 370 2.68 9.58 15.00
CA TYR A 370 1.81 8.94 14.01
C TYR A 370 2.41 9.12 12.61
N GLU A 371 2.69 8.03 11.92
CA GLU A 371 3.20 8.05 10.54
C GLU A 371 2.13 7.53 9.58
N THR A 372 2.15 8.04 8.34
CA THR A 372 1.21 7.70 7.27
C THR A 372 1.96 7.21 6.03
N SER A 373 1.24 6.87 4.98
CA SER A 373 1.82 6.55 3.66
C SER A 373 2.51 7.74 2.98
N ASN A 374 2.45 8.95 3.57
CA ASN A 374 3.03 10.17 2.99
C ASN A 374 4.48 9.97 2.52
N GLY A 375 4.73 10.17 1.23
CA GLY A 375 6.02 9.93 0.58
C GLY A 375 6.30 8.46 0.22
N CYS A 376 5.34 7.54 0.42
CA CYS A 376 5.39 6.22 -0.20
C CYS A 376 5.03 6.35 -1.68
N ALA A 377 5.78 5.69 -2.54
CA ALA A 377 5.46 5.68 -3.97
C ALA A 377 5.95 4.41 -4.65
N LEU A 378 5.17 3.97 -5.64
CA LEU A 378 5.47 2.81 -6.47
C LEU A 378 5.73 3.24 -7.91
N GLY A 379 6.81 2.72 -8.52
CA GLY A 379 7.23 3.06 -9.88
C GLY A 379 7.68 1.87 -10.71
N GLY A 380 7.75 2.08 -12.01
CA GLY A 380 8.31 1.12 -12.98
C GLY A 380 9.84 1.07 -12.96
N SER A 381 10.49 2.01 -12.29
CA SER A 381 11.90 2.03 -11.94
C SER A 381 12.07 2.63 -10.55
N LEU A 382 13.26 2.51 -9.96
CA LEU A 382 13.57 3.13 -8.67
C LEU A 382 13.48 4.66 -8.76
N GLU A 383 13.98 5.23 -9.85
CA GLU A 383 13.95 6.66 -10.13
C GLU A 383 12.51 7.19 -10.26
N GLU A 384 11.63 6.42 -10.91
CA GLU A 384 10.21 6.76 -10.99
C GLU A 384 9.55 6.74 -9.61
N ALA A 385 9.83 5.73 -8.80
CA ALA A 385 9.30 5.65 -7.44
C ALA A 385 9.80 6.84 -6.58
N ILE A 386 11.09 7.19 -6.65
CA ILE A 386 11.65 8.36 -5.94
C ILE A 386 11.00 9.66 -6.42
N PHE A 387 10.84 9.82 -7.74
CA PHE A 387 10.21 11.00 -8.31
C PHE A 387 8.80 11.22 -7.75
N TYR A 388 7.94 10.20 -7.80
CA TYR A 388 6.56 10.31 -7.29
C TYR A 388 6.51 10.43 -5.76
N GLY A 389 7.42 9.79 -5.03
CA GLY A 389 7.52 9.97 -3.58
C GLY A 389 7.87 11.40 -3.19
N ILE A 390 8.77 12.07 -3.94
CA ILE A 390 9.04 13.51 -3.76
C ILE A 390 7.81 14.34 -4.09
N MET A 391 7.11 14.05 -5.21
CA MET A 391 5.91 14.80 -5.59
C MET A 391 4.84 14.73 -4.50
N GLU A 392 4.62 13.58 -3.87
CA GLU A 392 3.65 13.45 -2.79
C GLU A 392 4.06 14.23 -1.54
N VAL A 393 5.32 14.17 -1.12
CA VAL A 393 5.80 14.98 0.02
C VAL A 393 5.63 16.47 -0.25
N VAL A 394 5.96 16.93 -1.47
CA VAL A 394 5.78 18.32 -1.90
C VAL A 394 4.31 18.73 -1.91
N GLU A 395 3.44 17.89 -2.41
CA GLU A 395 1.98 18.11 -2.44
C GLU A 395 1.43 18.34 -1.04
N ARG A 396 1.72 17.42 -0.13
CA ARG A 396 1.23 17.46 1.25
C ARG A 396 1.81 18.66 2.01
N ASP A 397 3.09 18.93 1.85
CA ASP A 397 3.76 20.10 2.44
C ASP A 397 3.16 21.42 1.94
N SER A 398 3.01 21.58 0.63
CA SER A 398 2.45 22.79 0.03
C SER A 398 1.03 23.05 0.50
N PHE A 399 0.22 21.99 0.61
CA PHE A 399 -1.14 22.06 1.12
C PHE A 399 -1.15 22.53 2.59
N LEU A 400 -0.39 21.85 3.45
CA LEU A 400 -0.38 22.13 4.89
C LEU A 400 0.24 23.51 5.20
N LEU A 401 1.31 23.90 4.48
CA LEU A 401 1.92 25.21 4.66
C LEU A 401 0.92 26.32 4.28
N THR A 402 0.22 26.17 3.16
CA THR A 402 -0.87 27.08 2.77
C THR A 402 -1.92 27.19 3.86
N TRP A 403 -2.36 26.05 4.39
CA TRP A 403 -3.40 25.98 5.42
C TRP A 403 -2.99 26.64 6.73
N TYR A 404 -1.84 26.24 7.27
CA TYR A 404 -1.41 26.73 8.58
C TYR A 404 -0.96 28.19 8.54
N ALA A 405 -0.28 28.62 7.48
CA ALA A 405 0.12 30.01 7.33
C ALA A 405 -0.97 30.90 6.71
N GLN A 406 -2.13 30.37 6.36
CA GLN A 406 -3.25 31.06 5.72
C GLN A 406 -2.83 31.90 4.50
N LEU A 407 -2.04 31.28 3.60
CA LEU A 407 -1.49 31.99 2.44
C LEU A 407 -2.58 32.40 1.45
N PRO A 408 -2.69 33.69 1.09
CA PRO A 408 -3.64 34.20 0.13
C PRO A 408 -3.19 33.89 -1.31
N LEU A 409 -3.26 32.63 -1.70
CA LEU A 409 -2.74 32.12 -2.97
C LEU A 409 -3.37 32.80 -4.20
N THR A 410 -2.60 32.83 -5.29
CA THR A 410 -3.07 33.29 -6.60
C THR A 410 -4.06 32.28 -7.18
N ARG A 411 -5.22 32.78 -7.63
CA ARG A 411 -6.24 31.99 -8.31
C ARG A 411 -5.86 31.76 -9.77
N LEU A 412 -5.99 30.52 -10.26
CA LEU A 412 -5.65 30.12 -11.63
C LEU A 412 -6.91 30.03 -12.50
N ASP A 413 -6.78 30.51 -13.74
CA ASP A 413 -7.78 30.27 -14.79
C ASP A 413 -7.55 28.89 -15.43
N PRO A 414 -8.38 27.88 -15.17
CA PRO A 414 -8.19 26.54 -15.70
C PRO A 414 -8.24 26.47 -17.24
N TYR A 415 -8.98 27.38 -17.88
CA TYR A 415 -9.10 27.39 -19.34
C TYR A 415 -7.85 27.96 -20.02
N SER A 416 -7.02 28.70 -19.30
CA SER A 416 -5.75 29.23 -19.81
C SER A 416 -4.65 28.16 -19.96
N ALA A 417 -4.87 26.96 -19.41
CA ALA A 417 -3.97 25.82 -19.57
C ALA A 417 -3.94 25.30 -21.01
N ASN A 418 -4.90 25.64 -21.85
CA ASN A 418 -5.07 25.17 -23.22
C ASN A 418 -5.07 23.62 -23.33
N ASP A 419 -5.58 22.94 -22.32
CA ASP A 419 -5.71 21.48 -22.27
C ASP A 419 -7.20 21.09 -22.30
N LYS A 420 -7.61 20.50 -23.42
CA LYS A 420 -9.03 20.15 -23.65
C LYS A 420 -9.54 19.08 -22.69
N GLU A 421 -8.69 18.20 -22.22
CA GLU A 421 -9.06 17.16 -21.25
C GLU A 421 -9.40 17.81 -19.91
N LEU A 422 -8.56 18.74 -19.43
CA LEU A 422 -8.80 19.48 -18.19
C LEU A 422 -10.10 20.30 -18.26
N GLU A 423 -10.36 21.01 -19.38
CA GLU A 423 -11.62 21.72 -19.58
C GLU A 423 -12.82 20.78 -19.40
N LEU A 424 -12.79 19.62 -20.08
CA LEU A 424 -13.87 18.64 -20.01
C LEU A 424 -14.02 18.02 -18.61
N MET A 425 -12.92 17.83 -17.87
CA MET A 425 -12.97 17.36 -16.48
C MET A 425 -13.70 18.35 -15.58
N ILE A 426 -13.40 19.65 -15.69
CA ILE A 426 -14.05 20.71 -14.92
C ILE A 426 -15.53 20.83 -15.29
N ASP A 427 -15.85 20.86 -16.59
CA ASP A 427 -17.23 20.90 -17.07
C ASP A 427 -18.05 19.69 -16.59
N ARG A 428 -17.43 18.50 -16.56
CA ARG A 428 -18.06 17.28 -16.07
C ARG A 428 -18.31 17.33 -14.55
N ALA A 429 -17.36 17.80 -13.75
CA ALA A 429 -17.56 17.99 -12.31
C ALA A 429 -18.73 18.94 -12.03
N ARG A 430 -18.84 20.03 -12.80
CA ARG A 430 -19.97 20.96 -12.73
C ARG A 430 -21.29 20.33 -13.15
N ALA A 431 -21.32 19.65 -14.30
CA ALA A 431 -22.55 19.11 -14.87
C ALA A 431 -23.06 17.86 -14.15
N ALA A 432 -22.19 16.93 -13.80
CA ALA A 432 -22.55 15.64 -13.21
C ALA A 432 -22.65 15.68 -11.68
N ALA A 433 -21.72 16.37 -11.00
CA ALA A 433 -21.67 16.41 -9.55
C ALA A 433 -22.19 17.73 -8.95
N GLY A 434 -22.29 18.81 -9.73
CA GLY A 434 -22.82 20.10 -9.29
C GLY A 434 -21.85 20.93 -8.46
N TYR A 435 -20.53 20.81 -8.74
CA TYR A 435 -19.48 21.58 -8.08
C TYR A 435 -18.77 22.51 -9.05
N ASP A 436 -18.49 23.73 -8.62
CA ASP A 436 -17.55 24.63 -9.28
C ASP A 436 -16.14 24.38 -8.73
N ILE A 437 -15.17 24.22 -9.63
CA ILE A 437 -13.77 23.98 -9.28
C ILE A 437 -13.02 25.31 -9.28
N HIS A 438 -12.35 25.62 -8.17
CA HIS A 438 -11.43 26.73 -8.02
C HIS A 438 -10.03 26.17 -7.84
N LEU A 439 -9.07 26.74 -8.59
CA LEU A 439 -7.67 26.31 -8.57
C LEU A 439 -6.79 27.45 -8.05
N PHE A 440 -5.83 27.12 -7.22
CA PHE A 440 -4.89 28.07 -6.64
C PHE A 440 -3.47 27.57 -6.80
N ASN A 441 -2.53 28.47 -7.16
CA ASN A 441 -1.12 28.15 -7.21
C ASN A 441 -0.55 28.06 -5.79
N SER A 442 -0.24 26.85 -5.33
CA SER A 442 0.35 26.56 -4.03
C SER A 442 1.84 26.17 -4.12
N THR A 443 2.51 26.59 -5.20
CA THR A 443 3.94 26.35 -5.39
C THR A 443 4.75 27.06 -4.30
N MET A 444 5.61 26.30 -3.62
CA MET A 444 6.46 26.81 -2.55
C MET A 444 7.88 27.16 -3.07
N GLU A 445 8.80 27.49 -2.19
CA GLU A 445 10.15 27.99 -2.52
C GLU A 445 11.01 27.02 -3.36
N HIS A 446 10.65 25.73 -3.37
CA HIS A 446 11.30 24.71 -4.19
C HIS A 446 10.92 24.78 -5.68
N GLY A 447 9.92 25.59 -6.05
CA GLY A 447 9.55 25.83 -7.44
C GLY A 447 8.84 24.67 -8.15
N ILE A 448 8.54 23.56 -7.47
CA ILE A 448 7.77 22.46 -8.07
C ILE A 448 6.30 22.87 -8.13
N PRO A 449 5.67 22.91 -9.33
CA PRO A 449 4.28 23.28 -9.47
C PRO A 449 3.37 22.45 -8.57
N SER A 450 2.68 23.14 -7.67
CA SER A 450 1.73 22.59 -6.73
C SER A 450 0.41 23.36 -6.84
N VAL A 451 -0.69 22.66 -6.74
CA VAL A 451 -2.02 23.25 -6.90
C VAL A 451 -2.90 22.84 -5.72
N TRP A 452 -3.50 23.82 -5.08
CA TRP A 452 -4.65 23.61 -4.21
C TRP A 452 -5.93 23.67 -5.06
N ALA A 453 -6.73 22.62 -5.04
CA ALA A 453 -8.02 22.57 -5.70
C ALA A 453 -9.14 22.60 -4.66
N LEU A 454 -10.17 23.41 -4.92
CA LEU A 454 -11.34 23.54 -4.07
C LEU A 454 -12.59 23.37 -4.92
N ALA A 455 -13.47 22.42 -4.55
CA ALA A 455 -14.77 22.22 -5.16
C ALA A 455 -15.85 22.87 -4.29
N LYS A 456 -16.54 23.86 -4.84
CA LYS A 456 -17.66 24.56 -4.20
C LYS A 456 -18.99 24.03 -4.68
N ASN A 457 -19.83 23.60 -3.76
CA ASN A 457 -21.15 23.06 -4.08
C ASN A 457 -22.11 24.14 -4.59
N ARG A 458 -22.81 23.85 -5.68
CA ARG A 458 -23.87 24.68 -6.25
C ARG A 458 -25.27 24.25 -5.82
N LYS A 459 -25.36 23.06 -5.23
CA LYS A 459 -26.64 22.48 -4.77
C LYS A 459 -26.88 22.88 -3.31
N GLN A 460 -28.13 22.70 -2.86
CA GLN A 460 -28.49 22.94 -1.46
C GLN A 460 -28.18 21.75 -0.53
N LYS A 461 -27.78 20.61 -1.09
CA LYS A 461 -27.48 19.37 -0.36
C LYS A 461 -26.09 18.86 -0.72
N GLY A 462 -25.52 18.05 0.16
CA GLY A 462 -24.18 17.47 0.04
C GLY A 462 -23.13 18.37 0.70
N LEU A 463 -21.86 17.98 0.55
CA LEU A 463 -20.74 18.72 1.12
C LEU A 463 -20.64 20.13 0.51
N ASN A 464 -20.48 21.15 1.36
CA ASN A 464 -20.38 22.54 0.92
C ASN A 464 -19.07 22.81 0.18
N ILE A 465 -17.94 22.40 0.78
CA ILE A 465 -16.59 22.54 0.20
C ILE A 465 -15.86 21.22 0.32
N ILE A 466 -15.10 20.88 -0.72
CA ILE A 466 -14.14 19.78 -0.74
C ILE A 466 -12.80 20.36 -1.20
N CYS A 467 -11.71 19.96 -0.55
CA CYS A 467 -10.36 20.39 -0.90
C CYS A 467 -9.50 19.18 -1.26
N ALA A 468 -8.61 19.37 -2.22
CA ALA A 468 -7.57 18.43 -2.60
C ALA A 468 -6.34 19.17 -3.12
N ALA A 469 -5.28 18.45 -3.35
CA ALA A 469 -4.04 19.01 -3.90
C ALA A 469 -3.50 18.16 -5.04
N GLY A 470 -2.50 18.70 -5.72
CA GLY A 470 -1.70 17.98 -6.68
C GLY A 470 -0.36 18.66 -6.87
N ALA A 471 0.72 17.90 -6.99
CA ALA A 471 2.04 18.41 -7.31
C ALA A 471 2.67 17.59 -8.43
N HIS A 472 3.28 18.28 -9.38
CA HIS A 472 3.96 17.65 -10.49
C HIS A 472 4.82 18.68 -11.23
N LEU A 473 5.91 18.27 -11.89
CA LEU A 473 6.70 19.18 -12.74
C LEU A 473 5.90 19.78 -13.88
N ASP A 474 4.85 19.10 -14.33
CA ASP A 474 3.87 19.61 -15.28
C ASP A 474 2.66 20.17 -14.52
N PRO A 475 2.41 21.48 -14.53
CA PRO A 475 1.33 22.10 -13.75
C PRO A 475 -0.07 21.61 -14.18
N VAL A 476 -0.26 21.23 -15.45
CA VAL A 476 -1.53 20.68 -15.92
C VAL A 476 -1.78 19.30 -15.31
N ARG A 477 -0.74 18.47 -15.16
CA ARG A 477 -0.83 17.18 -14.47
C ARG A 477 -1.11 17.36 -12.98
N ALA A 478 -0.49 18.35 -12.33
CA ALA A 478 -0.78 18.67 -10.94
C ALA A 478 -2.27 19.00 -10.75
N VAL A 479 -2.85 19.82 -11.64
CA VAL A 479 -4.29 20.14 -11.60
C VAL A 479 -5.15 18.91 -11.85
N LYS A 480 -4.84 18.10 -12.87
CA LYS A 480 -5.63 16.90 -13.18
C LYS A 480 -5.64 15.91 -12.01
N SER A 481 -4.49 15.72 -11.34
CA SER A 481 -4.40 14.89 -10.13
C SER A 481 -5.33 15.42 -9.03
N ALA A 482 -5.25 16.70 -8.72
CA ALA A 482 -6.11 17.34 -7.73
C ALA A 482 -7.61 17.21 -8.07
N VAL A 483 -7.99 17.36 -9.35
CA VAL A 483 -9.39 17.23 -9.79
C VAL A 483 -9.88 15.78 -9.68
N PHE A 484 -9.05 14.78 -9.96
CA PHE A 484 -9.41 13.38 -9.75
C PHE A 484 -9.60 13.06 -8.26
N GLU A 485 -8.76 13.63 -7.39
CA GLU A 485 -8.90 13.43 -5.95
C GLU A 485 -10.18 14.07 -5.41
N LEU A 486 -10.48 15.32 -5.78
CA LEU A 486 -11.77 15.97 -5.49
C LEU A 486 -12.95 15.10 -5.91
N ALA A 487 -12.88 14.54 -7.11
CA ALA A 487 -13.99 13.78 -7.68
C ALA A 487 -14.31 12.49 -6.91
N GLY A 488 -13.32 11.86 -6.28
CA GLY A 488 -13.52 10.69 -5.43
C GLY A 488 -14.34 10.96 -4.17
N MET A 489 -14.38 12.22 -3.75
CA MET A 489 -15.14 12.65 -2.57
C MET A 489 -16.51 13.22 -2.92
N MET A 490 -16.66 13.78 -4.13
CA MET A 490 -17.93 14.31 -4.62
C MET A 490 -18.99 13.20 -4.65
N LEU A 491 -20.13 13.47 -4.01
CA LEU A 491 -21.27 12.55 -3.89
C LEU A 491 -21.02 11.35 -2.96
N THR A 492 -19.80 10.90 -2.79
CA THR A 492 -19.46 9.71 -2.00
C THR A 492 -19.54 9.98 -0.49
N LEU A 493 -19.16 11.19 -0.05
CA LEU A 493 -19.24 11.59 1.36
C LEU A 493 -20.56 12.26 1.73
N ASP A 494 -21.44 12.54 0.75
CA ASP A 494 -22.72 13.21 1.01
C ASP A 494 -23.60 12.43 2.00
N ASP A 495 -23.75 11.13 1.78
CA ASP A 495 -24.55 10.25 2.66
C ASP A 495 -23.89 10.12 4.05
N LYS A 496 -22.56 10.01 4.11
CA LYS A 496 -21.84 9.96 5.40
C LYS A 496 -22.02 11.24 6.21
N LEU A 497 -22.00 12.42 5.56
CA LEU A 497 -22.26 13.68 6.22
C LEU A 497 -23.68 13.73 6.79
N GLU A 498 -24.70 13.32 6.01
CA GLU A 498 -26.09 13.33 6.49
C GLU A 498 -26.29 12.36 7.68
N GLU A 499 -25.70 11.18 7.64
CA GLU A 499 -25.77 10.20 8.72
C GLU A 499 -25.07 10.67 10.00
N ASN A 500 -24.01 11.46 9.90
CA ASN A 500 -23.17 11.91 11.02
C ASN A 500 -23.31 13.42 11.31
N ARG A 501 -24.30 14.11 10.78
CA ARG A 501 -24.42 15.58 10.82
C ARG A 501 -24.30 16.16 12.22
N ASP A 502 -24.98 15.58 13.20
CA ASP A 502 -24.97 16.06 14.60
C ASP A 502 -23.56 15.97 15.24
N GLU A 503 -22.78 14.95 14.87
CA GLU A 503 -21.40 14.79 15.34
C GLU A 503 -20.46 15.77 14.62
N VAL A 504 -20.65 15.97 13.31
CA VAL A 504 -19.85 16.92 12.52
C VAL A 504 -20.10 18.37 12.96
N GLU A 505 -21.35 18.72 13.34
CA GLU A 505 -21.67 20.04 13.89
C GLU A 505 -20.96 20.32 15.23
N LYS A 506 -20.73 19.29 16.06
CA LYS A 506 -19.91 19.42 17.28
C LYS A 506 -18.44 19.71 16.97
N MET A 507 -17.90 19.18 15.87
CA MET A 507 -16.51 19.41 15.42
C MET A 507 -16.25 20.88 15.06
N LEU A 508 -17.29 21.67 14.69
CA LEU A 508 -17.15 23.12 14.49
C LEU A 508 -16.74 23.84 15.77
N GLN A 509 -17.25 23.39 16.92
CA GLN A 509 -17.01 24.00 18.23
C GLN A 509 -15.79 23.40 18.91
N ASP A 510 -15.49 22.13 18.66
CA ASP A 510 -14.40 21.40 19.28
C ASP A 510 -13.61 20.61 18.24
N SER A 511 -12.49 21.18 17.81
CA SER A 511 -11.57 20.57 16.83
C SER A 511 -10.97 19.25 17.31
N SER A 512 -10.96 18.96 18.62
CA SER A 512 -10.43 17.70 19.17
C SER A 512 -11.27 16.48 18.78
N LEU A 513 -12.50 16.70 18.31
CA LEU A 513 -13.41 15.67 17.82
C LEU A 513 -13.09 15.23 16.38
N VAL A 514 -12.27 15.98 15.64
CA VAL A 514 -11.75 15.57 14.31
C VAL A 514 -10.67 14.53 14.53
N ARG A 515 -10.99 13.26 14.34
CA ARG A 515 -10.11 12.12 14.70
C ARG A 515 -9.76 11.20 13.54
N LYS A 516 -10.53 11.23 12.46
CA LYS A 516 -10.40 10.35 11.28
C LYS A 516 -10.24 11.18 10.01
N MET A 517 -9.73 10.54 8.97
CA MET A 517 -9.58 11.16 7.65
C MET A 517 -10.90 11.75 7.14
N ASP A 518 -11.99 10.99 7.14
CA ASP A 518 -13.31 11.45 6.70
C ASP A 518 -13.82 12.68 7.48
N ASP A 519 -13.47 12.81 8.78
CA ASP A 519 -13.91 13.93 9.62
C ASP A 519 -13.41 15.28 9.06
N HIS A 520 -12.19 15.31 8.51
CA HIS A 520 -11.62 16.50 7.89
C HIS A 520 -12.48 16.97 6.70
N GLY A 521 -12.85 16.07 5.78
CA GLY A 521 -13.71 16.39 4.64
C GLY A 521 -15.14 16.75 5.06
N MET A 522 -15.73 15.98 5.97
CA MET A 522 -17.09 16.22 6.44
C MET A 522 -17.23 17.56 7.18
N LEU A 523 -16.23 17.98 7.97
CA LEU A 523 -16.25 19.26 8.67
C LEU A 523 -16.42 20.44 7.70
N TYR A 524 -15.67 20.44 6.60
CA TYR A 524 -15.77 21.49 5.56
C TYR A 524 -16.95 21.26 4.59
N GLY A 525 -17.62 20.13 4.73
CA GLY A 525 -18.95 19.90 4.16
C GLY A 525 -20.03 20.79 4.78
N LEU A 526 -19.82 21.31 6.00
CA LEU A 526 -20.73 22.26 6.63
C LEU A 526 -20.51 23.68 6.10
N PRO A 527 -21.59 24.42 5.73
CA PRO A 527 -21.46 25.81 5.27
C PRO A 527 -20.79 26.75 6.28
N GLN A 528 -20.96 26.49 7.58
CA GLN A 528 -20.36 27.30 8.65
C GLN A 528 -18.84 27.23 8.71
N ALA A 529 -18.22 26.13 8.22
CA ALA A 529 -16.77 25.98 8.19
C ALA A 529 -16.10 26.79 7.06
N GLU A 530 -16.88 27.31 6.11
CA GLU A 530 -16.37 28.04 4.95
C GLU A 530 -15.58 29.31 5.33
N GLU A 531 -15.96 30.00 6.40
CA GLU A 531 -15.23 31.20 6.85
C GLU A 531 -13.75 30.92 7.16
N ARG A 532 -13.41 29.68 7.53
CA ARG A 532 -12.03 29.26 7.78
C ARG A 532 -11.17 29.22 6.51
N LEU A 533 -11.81 29.26 5.33
CA LEU A 533 -11.17 29.27 4.01
C LEU A 533 -11.21 30.66 3.34
N GLN A 534 -11.63 31.72 4.07
CA GLN A 534 -11.81 33.06 3.49
C GLN A 534 -10.50 33.60 2.89
N PHE A 535 -9.34 33.22 3.43
CA PHE A 535 -8.03 33.61 2.88
C PHE A 535 -7.77 33.09 1.44
N LEU A 536 -8.46 32.04 1.00
CA LEU A 536 -8.48 31.55 -0.38
C LEU A 536 -9.67 32.09 -1.19
N LEU A 537 -10.83 32.25 -0.56
CA LEU A 537 -12.11 32.55 -1.23
C LEU A 537 -12.36 34.03 -1.47
N ASP A 538 -11.42 34.91 -1.14
CA ASP A 538 -11.53 36.33 -1.43
C ASP A 538 -11.57 36.57 -2.95
N ASP A 539 -12.76 36.98 -3.45
CA ASP A 539 -13.06 37.11 -4.88
C ASP A 539 -12.46 38.39 -5.52
N ASP A 540 -11.93 39.32 -4.72
CA ASP A 540 -11.34 40.59 -5.23
C ASP A 540 -9.99 40.36 -5.91
N ARG A 541 -9.38 39.18 -5.78
CA ARG A 541 -8.11 38.84 -6.43
C ARG A 541 -8.32 38.39 -7.87
N PRO A 542 -7.58 38.99 -8.85
CA PRO A 542 -7.70 38.60 -10.24
C PRO A 542 -7.17 37.15 -10.45
N MET A 543 -7.87 36.39 -11.30
CA MET A 543 -7.33 35.13 -11.80
C MET A 543 -6.12 35.40 -12.70
N ARG A 544 -5.13 34.51 -12.64
CA ARG A 544 -3.95 34.53 -13.50
C ARG A 544 -3.90 33.30 -14.39
N THR A 545 -3.23 33.45 -15.51
CA THR A 545 -3.09 32.37 -16.49
C THR A 545 -1.95 31.41 -16.09
N PHE A 546 -1.96 30.19 -16.60
CA PHE A 546 -0.86 29.24 -16.42
C PHE A 546 0.46 29.77 -16.96
N ALA A 547 0.44 30.50 -18.08
CA ALA A 547 1.64 31.10 -18.67
C ALA A 547 2.26 32.22 -17.80
N GLU A 548 1.44 32.94 -17.01
CA GLU A 548 1.92 33.98 -16.10
C GLU A 548 2.52 33.38 -14.81
N GLU A 549 1.99 32.24 -14.35
CA GLU A 549 2.38 31.61 -13.07
C GLU A 549 3.49 30.56 -13.23
N TYR A 550 3.46 29.82 -14.34
CA TYR A 550 4.41 28.75 -14.62
C TYR A 550 5.18 29.07 -15.89
N GLY A 551 6.49 29.17 -15.81
CA GLY A 551 7.36 29.42 -16.95
C GLY A 551 7.36 28.27 -17.98
N GLU A 552 8.14 28.43 -19.05
CA GLU A 552 8.38 27.33 -19.98
C GLU A 552 9.11 26.20 -19.28
N LYS A 553 8.57 24.98 -19.47
CA LYS A 553 9.09 23.79 -18.84
C LYS A 553 10.20 23.18 -19.68
N VAL A 554 11.31 22.84 -19.06
CA VAL A 554 12.29 21.91 -19.63
C VAL A 554 11.74 20.49 -19.47
N ASN A 555 11.70 19.72 -20.54
CA ASN A 555 11.23 18.35 -20.53
C ASN A 555 12.34 17.42 -21.06
N HIS A 556 12.89 16.60 -20.16
CA HIS A 556 13.96 15.66 -20.51
C HIS A 556 13.37 14.33 -21.02
N PRO A 557 14.04 13.64 -21.93
CA PRO A 557 13.61 12.32 -22.39
C PRO A 557 13.86 11.22 -21.34
N ASP A 558 14.72 11.50 -20.37
CA ASP A 558 15.08 10.60 -19.26
C ASP A 558 14.59 11.18 -17.94
N LEU A 559 13.84 10.38 -17.17
CA LEU A 559 13.27 10.81 -15.90
C LEU A 559 14.36 11.07 -14.83
N THR A 560 15.52 10.43 -14.98
CA THR A 560 16.65 10.63 -14.07
C THR A 560 17.22 12.05 -14.20
N GLU A 561 17.16 12.65 -15.37
CA GLU A 561 17.59 14.05 -15.56
C GLU A 561 16.65 15.01 -14.82
N ASP A 562 15.32 14.83 -14.95
CA ASP A 562 14.33 15.60 -14.18
C ASP A 562 14.54 15.43 -12.66
N LEU A 563 14.78 14.19 -12.21
CA LEU A 563 15.01 13.90 -10.79
C LEU A 563 16.30 14.56 -10.27
N GLN A 564 17.36 14.58 -11.08
CA GLN A 564 18.61 15.25 -10.71
C GLN A 564 18.43 16.75 -10.55
N GLU A 565 17.64 17.41 -11.41
CA GLU A 565 17.33 18.84 -11.27
C GLU A 565 16.56 19.12 -9.97
N ILE A 566 15.57 18.29 -9.65
CA ILE A 566 14.84 18.37 -8.38
C ILE A 566 15.81 18.24 -7.19
N LEU A 567 16.66 17.21 -7.18
CA LEU A 567 17.61 16.97 -6.10
C LEU A 567 18.65 18.10 -5.96
N GLN A 568 19.04 18.77 -7.07
CA GLN A 568 19.90 19.95 -7.02
C GLN A 568 19.20 21.12 -6.35
N GLU A 569 17.93 21.37 -6.67
CA GLU A 569 17.15 22.44 -6.04
C GLU A 569 16.94 22.17 -4.54
N PHE A 570 16.62 20.96 -4.13
CA PHE A 570 16.52 20.58 -2.72
C PHE A 570 17.87 20.75 -1.99
N ARG A 571 18.98 20.40 -2.65
CA ARG A 571 20.33 20.65 -2.11
C ARG A 571 20.60 22.14 -1.92
N ARG A 572 20.21 22.99 -2.89
CA ARG A 572 20.33 24.46 -2.79
C ARG A 572 19.56 25.01 -1.57
N LEU A 573 18.38 24.46 -1.32
CA LEU A 573 17.52 24.81 -0.18
C LEU A 573 17.93 24.14 1.14
N GLN A 574 18.98 23.31 1.14
CA GLN A 574 19.43 22.51 2.27
C GLN A 574 18.33 21.58 2.81
N LEU A 575 17.39 21.17 1.96
CA LEU A 575 16.38 20.15 2.24
C LEU A 575 16.95 18.78 1.91
N GLU A 576 17.00 17.91 2.92
CA GLU A 576 17.58 16.58 2.81
C GLU A 576 16.56 15.57 2.29
N VAL A 577 16.74 15.09 1.06
CA VAL A 577 15.92 14.00 0.53
C VAL A 577 16.52 12.67 0.98
N ILE A 578 15.77 11.93 1.78
CA ILE A 578 16.11 10.58 2.27
C ILE A 578 15.16 9.58 1.66
N VAL A 579 15.70 8.50 1.11
CA VAL A 579 14.92 7.43 0.47
C VAL A 579 15.18 6.10 1.16
N VAL A 580 14.13 5.43 1.57
CA VAL A 580 14.17 4.05 2.07
C VAL A 580 13.53 3.14 1.03
N ASP A 581 14.27 2.16 0.54
CA ASP A 581 13.74 1.15 -0.37
C ASP A 581 12.83 0.19 0.40
N GLN A 582 11.55 0.14 -0.03
CA GLN A 582 10.48 -0.70 0.51
C GLN A 582 10.11 -1.84 -0.46
N THR A 583 10.85 -2.00 -1.55
CA THR A 583 10.56 -2.99 -2.60
C THR A 583 10.53 -4.40 -2.02
N THR A 584 9.42 -5.10 -2.21
CA THR A 584 9.24 -6.49 -1.78
C THR A 584 9.48 -7.45 -2.95
N PRO A 585 9.83 -8.73 -2.68
CA PRO A 585 10.03 -9.73 -3.73
C PRO A 585 8.82 -9.88 -4.66
N GLU A 586 7.62 -9.69 -4.13
CA GLU A 586 6.37 -9.84 -4.88
C GLU A 586 6.18 -8.78 -5.96
N ILE A 587 6.56 -7.52 -5.69
CA ILE A 587 6.47 -6.47 -6.70
C ILE A 587 7.70 -6.45 -7.61
N ALA A 588 8.89 -6.75 -7.06
CA ALA A 588 10.14 -6.82 -7.82
C ALA A 588 10.10 -7.83 -8.96
N ARG A 589 9.35 -8.95 -8.81
CA ARG A 589 9.16 -9.96 -9.86
C ARG A 589 8.54 -9.40 -11.15
N ASN A 590 7.79 -8.32 -11.02
CA ASN A 590 7.17 -7.61 -12.15
C ASN A 590 7.92 -6.31 -12.50
N GLY A 591 9.15 -6.13 -11.99
CA GLY A 591 9.98 -4.96 -12.25
C GLY A 591 9.42 -3.67 -11.66
N LEU A 592 8.67 -3.79 -10.56
CA LEU A 592 8.16 -2.64 -9.81
C LEU A 592 9.04 -2.35 -8.61
N HIS A 593 9.14 -1.07 -8.25
CA HIS A 593 9.90 -0.56 -7.12
C HIS A 593 8.99 0.25 -6.21
N CYS A 594 9.18 0.17 -4.92
CA CYS A 594 8.48 0.97 -3.92
C CYS A 594 9.48 1.63 -2.99
N VAL A 595 9.25 2.89 -2.65
CA VAL A 595 10.10 3.67 -1.75
C VAL A 595 9.28 4.45 -0.74
N LYS A 596 9.91 4.79 0.38
CA LYS A 596 9.49 5.87 1.29
C LYS A 596 10.45 7.04 1.12
N VAL A 597 9.93 8.20 0.77
CA VAL A 597 10.68 9.46 0.73
C VAL A 597 10.39 10.25 2.00
N LEU A 598 11.44 10.69 2.67
CA LEU A 598 11.39 11.60 3.82
C LEU A 598 12.18 12.86 3.50
N ILE A 599 11.60 14.03 3.75
CA ILE A 599 12.27 15.32 3.56
C ILE A 599 12.15 16.11 4.87
N PRO A 600 13.14 15.95 5.78
CA PRO A 600 13.16 16.66 7.05
C PRO A 600 13.00 18.17 6.89
N GLY A 601 12.07 18.75 7.62
CA GLY A 601 11.69 20.17 7.51
C GLY A 601 10.40 20.42 6.73
N MET A 602 9.95 19.48 5.89
CA MET A 602 8.65 19.54 5.25
C MET A 602 7.55 19.02 6.18
N LEU A 603 6.32 19.51 6.00
CA LEU A 603 5.17 19.21 6.84
C LEU A 603 4.59 17.83 6.49
N PRO A 604 4.54 16.89 7.44
CA PRO A 604 3.92 15.59 7.21
C PRO A 604 2.40 15.67 7.36
N MET A 605 1.67 15.08 6.43
CA MET A 605 0.22 14.95 6.52
C MET A 605 -0.16 13.95 7.62
N THR A 606 -1.11 14.34 8.46
CA THR A 606 -1.67 13.48 9.51
C THR A 606 -3.20 13.62 9.54
N PHE A 607 -3.89 12.53 9.84
CA PHE A 607 -5.35 12.51 9.92
C PHE A 607 -5.79 12.39 11.39
N GLY A 608 -6.57 13.39 11.81
CA GLY A 608 -6.93 13.65 13.20
C GLY A 608 -6.20 14.89 13.73
N HIS A 609 -6.95 15.89 14.15
CA HIS A 609 -6.39 17.18 14.57
C HIS A 609 -5.41 17.04 15.74
N HIS A 610 -5.68 16.13 16.68
CA HIS A 610 -4.80 15.82 17.81
C HIS A 610 -3.46 15.18 17.40
N LEU A 611 -3.35 14.69 16.15
CA LEU A 611 -2.14 14.05 15.60
C LEU A 611 -1.27 15.02 14.79
N THR A 612 -1.58 16.31 14.79
CA THR A 612 -0.79 17.34 14.10
C THR A 612 0.68 17.31 14.54
N ARG A 613 1.61 17.39 13.57
CA ARG A 613 3.06 17.25 13.74
C ARG A 613 3.81 18.46 13.17
N ILE A 614 3.64 19.63 13.77
CA ILE A 614 4.32 20.87 13.33
C ILE A 614 5.43 21.33 14.29
N THR A 615 5.53 20.71 15.47
CA THR A 615 6.54 21.07 16.46
C THR A 615 7.94 20.72 15.94
N GLY A 616 8.86 21.69 15.97
CA GLY A 616 10.23 21.54 15.46
C GLY A 616 10.40 21.84 13.97
N LEU A 617 9.33 22.21 13.26
CA LEU A 617 9.36 22.55 11.83
C LEU A 617 9.32 24.08 11.62
N GLU A 618 10.45 24.74 11.81
CA GLU A 618 10.56 26.21 11.70
C GLU A 618 10.34 26.74 10.26
N ARG A 619 10.43 25.86 9.26
CA ARG A 619 10.24 26.21 7.85
C ARG A 619 8.84 26.81 7.62
N ILE A 620 7.82 26.33 8.28
CA ILE A 620 6.44 26.85 8.20
C ILE A 620 6.34 28.34 8.58
N LEU A 621 7.21 28.82 9.48
CA LEU A 621 7.22 30.20 9.93
C LEU A 621 7.95 31.12 8.95
N ARG A 622 8.90 30.57 8.18
CA ARG A 622 9.86 31.31 7.37
C ARG A 622 9.46 31.42 5.90
N VAL A 623 8.96 30.34 5.31
CA VAL A 623 8.58 30.28 3.88
C VAL A 623 7.56 31.35 3.46
N PRO A 624 6.58 31.76 4.28
CA PRO A 624 5.70 32.89 3.93
C PRO A 624 6.45 34.19 3.61
N VAL A 625 7.59 34.45 4.27
CA VAL A 625 8.44 35.62 3.96
C VAL A 625 9.21 35.42 2.65
N GLU A 626 9.78 34.23 2.45
CA GLU A 626 10.54 33.90 1.24
C GLU A 626 9.67 34.01 -0.03
N LEU A 627 8.37 33.72 0.10
CA LEU A 627 7.38 33.85 -0.97
C LEU A 627 6.74 35.24 -1.07
N GLY A 628 7.08 36.17 -0.15
CA GLY A 628 6.55 37.55 -0.16
C GLY A 628 5.14 37.69 0.41
N TYR A 629 4.59 36.68 1.09
CA TYR A 629 3.28 36.75 1.76
C TYR A 629 3.34 37.41 3.14
N ALA A 630 4.51 37.47 3.76
CA ALA A 630 4.72 38.10 5.06
C ALA A 630 6.00 38.95 5.06
N GLU A 631 6.04 40.04 5.88
CA GLU A 631 7.21 40.90 6.03
C GLU A 631 8.24 40.32 7.03
N ARG A 632 7.82 39.47 7.93
CA ARG A 632 8.63 38.81 8.96
C ARG A 632 8.16 37.37 9.18
N PRO A 633 9.02 36.48 9.71
CA PRO A 633 8.61 35.13 10.08
C PRO A 633 7.39 35.15 11.01
N LEU A 634 6.52 34.19 10.81
CA LEU A 634 5.34 33.96 11.67
C LEU A 634 5.77 33.37 13.01
N ASP A 635 4.94 33.56 14.02
CA ASP A 635 5.01 32.82 15.28
C ASP A 635 4.05 31.64 15.25
N PHE A 636 4.30 30.57 16.02
CA PHE A 636 3.42 29.41 16.09
C PHE A 636 1.99 29.76 16.52
N GLU A 637 1.80 30.80 17.31
CA GLU A 637 0.49 31.29 17.75
C GLU A 637 -0.32 31.95 16.62
N GLN A 638 0.34 32.34 15.53
CA GLN A 638 -0.29 32.94 14.36
C GLN A 638 -0.75 31.89 13.34
N LEU A 639 -0.35 30.63 13.52
CA LEU A 639 -0.75 29.55 12.64
C LEU A 639 -2.22 29.23 12.83
N ASN A 640 -2.88 28.81 11.73
CA ASN A 640 -4.27 28.39 11.74
C ASN A 640 -4.52 27.26 12.75
N PRO A 641 -5.34 27.50 13.80
CA PRO A 641 -5.56 26.49 14.84
C PRO A 641 -6.58 25.41 14.46
N HIS A 642 -7.18 25.52 13.28
CA HIS A 642 -8.24 24.60 12.86
C HIS A 642 -7.70 23.35 12.15
N PRO A 643 -8.44 22.22 12.16
CA PRO A 643 -8.11 21.06 11.35
C PRO A 643 -8.02 21.42 9.88
N HIS A 644 -7.05 20.85 9.14
CA HIS A 644 -6.95 21.06 7.70
C HIS A 644 -8.13 20.40 6.94
N PRO A 645 -8.54 20.94 5.78
CA PRO A 645 -9.66 20.41 5.01
C PRO A 645 -9.29 19.25 4.05
N PHE A 646 -8.10 18.72 4.12
CA PHE A 646 -7.67 17.60 3.29
C PHE A 646 -8.19 16.30 3.90
N PRO A 647 -9.02 15.52 3.20
CA PRO A 647 -9.57 14.24 3.67
C PRO A 647 -8.64 13.07 3.43
#